data_4cbcbe1e03019aa0d3a10a1956355e99
#
_entry.id   4cbcbe1e03019aa0d3a10a1956355e99
#
_cell.length_a   1.000
_cell.length_b   1.000
_cell.length_c   1.000
_cell.angle_alpha   90.00
_cell.angle_beta   90.00
_cell.angle_gamma   90.00
#
_symmetry.space_group_name_H-M   'P 1'
#
loop_
_entity.id
_entity.type
_entity.pdbx_description
1 polymer ?
#
loop_
_entity_poly.entity_id
_entity_poly.type
_entity_poly.pdbx_seq_one_letter_code
_entity_poly.pdbx_strand_id
1 'polypeptide(L)'
;MNKRKVSDILFSLILVSFIITSVSGFLYYNDVVSTFSLPDIKYIQKDDTKSYILDNKKNLVREISIKKNYQVTYDDLPDIFINALLSAEDANFFSHEGFDIKRILAAILKNLSENKMQGASTLTQQLMKNLVLSNEKNLDRKISEVILSINFEKEYTKEEILTIYANEISFDGTMPGVNYASNRFFNKDINDVTLPEAALLAGLVKSPTKYNPLINKEQANERKNVVLSLMKRHGYINRIQYELAINKHIDELIYKKPKNDISYDYQGYLDVVYDEVQKRFGLDPYTTPMIIETYLNTNLQHTIDTIQKNEDKDIKFIDNFQQIGGVVIENKNTSIVGVIGGRDYQGVKLYNRASDMKQQPASTIKPLLSYALAYEYLNWSSEHVVEDFPITYPNTNININNVDSRFLGEITIEDALGYSRNTTAVDTLNKVANVIGISQIGMYLDSMNLLDYESYDIPYSYALGGFLNGVTPLYLAGAYAMLANYGIYKEPTTIKSITLLENNKVVIPDIEEKRVLSEESAFLITNTLKNVVKKNYWSIGTGAPKNVIIGAKTGTSNFPSETLNKLNYPYNANKDIWYAGYSKDYTSVIWTGFDQHIANEKTYFANKNDKRISISRLIFKKLMSQVAAKNLDFDIPQGITKINIVKGIYPYVLASEIIPPSLNVQAYFKKGYEPSSYYQLPDLHNVETLDIFLVGDKLEVHFPLVKYNNKLDKVIFSDSLVTGDVLYCVDIETNGENYTIESKKNIITIDYDDYIDLTIKAYYKYEKLPDYISQKYNVVITI
;
A
#
# COMPACT_ATOMS: atom_id res chain seq x y z
N MET A 1 -6.63 7.64 -65.13
CA MET A 1 -7.92 7.29 -64.52
C MET A 1 -8.85 8.51 -64.57
N ASN A 2 -10.05 8.39 -65.13
CA ASN A 2 -10.93 9.49 -65.36
C ASN A 2 -11.41 10.16 -64.08
N LYS A 3 -11.31 11.48 -63.90
CA LYS A 3 -11.66 12.21 -62.67
C LYS A 3 -13.05 11.81 -62.09
N ARG A 4 -14.01 11.49 -62.99
CA ARG A 4 -15.33 10.98 -62.62
C ARG A 4 -15.26 9.62 -61.87
N LYS A 5 -14.46 8.66 -62.37
CA LYS A 5 -14.32 7.35 -61.71
C LYS A 5 -13.67 7.42 -60.30
N VAL A 6 -12.76 8.38 -60.09
CA VAL A 6 -12.13 8.61 -58.75
C VAL A 6 -13.15 9.22 -57.78
N SER A 7 -13.96 10.16 -58.25
CA SER A 7 -15.05 10.77 -57.46
C SER A 7 -16.11 9.72 -57.06
N ASP A 8 -16.49 8.82 -57.95
CA ASP A 8 -17.50 7.78 -57.68
C ASP A 8 -16.97 6.72 -56.68
N ILE A 9 -15.69 6.36 -56.73
CA ILE A 9 -15.03 5.48 -55.76
C ILE A 9 -14.95 6.15 -54.41
N LEU A 10 -14.55 7.43 -54.35
CA LEU A 10 -14.47 8.19 -53.10
C LEU A 10 -15.85 8.33 -52.45
N PHE A 11 -16.87 8.64 -53.24
CA PHE A 11 -18.25 8.73 -52.76
C PHE A 11 -18.75 7.37 -52.23
N SER A 12 -18.46 6.26 -52.92
CA SER A 12 -18.82 4.92 -52.50
C SER A 12 -18.10 4.55 -51.18
N LEU A 13 -16.82 4.88 -51.01
CA LEU A 13 -16.08 4.65 -49.78
C LEU A 13 -16.64 5.46 -48.60
N ILE A 14 -17.00 6.72 -48.82
CA ILE A 14 -17.64 7.57 -47.81
C ILE A 14 -19.00 7.00 -47.43
N LEU A 15 -19.81 6.55 -48.41
CA LEU A 15 -21.12 5.95 -48.15
C LEU A 15 -21.00 4.64 -47.36
N VAL A 16 -20.05 3.76 -47.71
CA VAL A 16 -19.79 2.51 -47.01
C VAL A 16 -19.30 2.81 -45.58
N SER A 17 -18.40 3.77 -45.39
CA SER A 17 -17.94 4.20 -44.07
C SER A 17 -19.10 4.73 -43.20
N PHE A 18 -19.98 5.54 -43.81
CA PHE A 18 -21.18 6.05 -43.15
C PHE A 18 -22.15 4.94 -42.73
N ILE A 19 -22.37 3.94 -43.58
CA ILE A 19 -23.22 2.79 -43.27
C ILE A 19 -22.60 1.98 -42.13
N ILE A 20 -21.29 1.68 -42.17
CA ILE A 20 -20.60 0.92 -41.12
C ILE A 20 -20.68 1.66 -39.79
N THR A 21 -20.39 2.96 -39.75
CA THR A 21 -20.48 3.77 -38.53
C THR A 21 -21.90 3.85 -37.99
N SER A 22 -22.91 3.95 -38.85
CA SER A 22 -24.33 3.98 -38.46
C SER A 22 -24.78 2.65 -37.89
N VAL A 23 -24.40 1.51 -38.50
CA VAL A 23 -24.72 0.17 -38.01
C VAL A 23 -24.01 -0.09 -36.70
N SER A 24 -22.72 0.23 -36.59
CA SER A 24 -21.96 0.09 -35.34
C SER A 24 -22.55 0.95 -34.23
N GLY A 25 -22.94 2.18 -34.53
CA GLY A 25 -23.60 3.07 -33.57
C GLY A 25 -24.97 2.53 -33.11
N PHE A 26 -25.75 1.94 -34.01
CA PHE A 26 -27.04 1.31 -33.67
C PHE A 26 -26.86 0.06 -32.82
N LEU A 27 -25.89 -0.79 -33.14
CA LEU A 27 -25.56 -1.95 -32.32
C LEU A 27 -25.11 -1.55 -30.90
N TYR A 28 -24.24 -0.56 -30.80
CA TYR A 28 -23.80 -0.02 -29.52
C TYR A 28 -24.94 0.60 -28.71
N TYR A 29 -25.83 1.36 -29.37
CA TYR A 29 -27.04 1.89 -28.73
C TYR A 29 -27.91 0.78 -28.12
N ASN A 30 -28.17 -0.29 -28.89
CA ASN A 30 -28.98 -1.42 -28.39
C ASN A 30 -28.28 -2.16 -27.25
N ASP A 31 -26.95 -2.31 -27.29
CA ASP A 31 -26.15 -2.92 -26.22
C ASP A 31 -26.29 -2.11 -24.92
N VAL A 32 -26.09 -0.80 -24.96
CA VAL A 32 -26.25 0.06 -23.79
C VAL A 32 -27.67 -0.01 -23.21
N VAL A 33 -28.69 0.07 -24.07
CA VAL A 33 -30.10 0.03 -23.62
C VAL A 33 -30.48 -1.33 -23.04
N SER A 34 -29.92 -2.43 -23.55
CA SER A 34 -30.18 -3.77 -23.03
C SER A 34 -29.39 -4.12 -21.77
N THR A 35 -28.20 -3.53 -21.63
CA THR A 35 -27.32 -3.77 -20.47
C THR A 35 -27.75 -2.99 -19.23
N PHE A 36 -28.24 -1.77 -19.42
CA PHE A 36 -28.63 -0.88 -18.32
C PHE A 36 -30.14 -0.70 -18.28
N SER A 37 -30.82 -1.30 -17.29
CA SER A 37 -32.23 -0.99 -17.03
C SER A 37 -32.35 0.41 -16.44
N LEU A 38 -33.29 1.21 -16.95
CA LEU A 38 -33.65 2.47 -16.32
C LEU A 38 -34.22 2.19 -14.92
N PRO A 39 -33.90 2.98 -13.91
CA PRO A 39 -34.39 2.77 -12.54
C PRO A 39 -35.91 2.92 -12.52
N ASP A 40 -36.63 1.89 -12.02
CA ASP A 40 -38.07 1.98 -11.75
C ASP A 40 -38.27 2.75 -10.44
N ILE A 41 -38.59 4.03 -10.57
CA ILE A 41 -38.70 4.95 -9.43
C ILE A 41 -40.13 4.92 -8.93
N LYS A 42 -40.53 3.78 -8.36
CA LYS A 42 -41.75 3.72 -7.56
C LYS A 42 -41.46 4.16 -6.14
N TYR A 43 -41.98 5.32 -5.76
CA TYR A 43 -41.92 5.80 -4.40
C TYR A 43 -42.63 4.80 -3.46
N ILE A 44 -41.80 4.02 -2.73
CA ILE A 44 -42.32 3.08 -1.74
C ILE A 44 -42.68 3.88 -0.49
N GLN A 45 -43.97 4.01 -0.25
CA GLN A 45 -44.48 4.49 1.06
C GLN A 45 -44.31 3.38 2.09
N LYS A 46 -43.40 3.54 3.07
CA LYS A 46 -43.31 2.66 4.26
C LYS A 46 -43.03 3.47 5.54
N ASP A 47 -43.52 2.93 6.66
CA ASP A 47 -43.41 3.49 8.02
C ASP A 47 -41.98 3.77 8.48
N ASP A 48 -41.83 4.56 9.56
CA ASP A 48 -40.53 4.89 10.22
C ASP A 48 -39.73 3.61 10.50
N THR A 49 -38.98 3.18 9.55
CA THR A 49 -38.10 2.01 9.64
C THR A 49 -36.67 2.48 9.87
N LYS A 50 -35.91 1.73 10.65
CA LYS A 50 -34.58 2.07 11.06
C LYS A 50 -33.61 0.95 10.63
N SER A 51 -32.39 1.34 10.32
CA SER A 51 -31.27 0.37 10.25
C SER A 51 -30.44 0.48 11.52
N TYR A 52 -29.87 -0.64 11.92
CA TYR A 52 -29.08 -0.75 13.14
C TYR A 52 -27.70 -1.31 12.82
N ILE A 53 -26.66 -0.69 13.38
CA ILE A 53 -25.29 -1.22 13.30
C ILE A 53 -24.89 -1.69 14.68
N LEU A 54 -24.44 -2.93 14.76
CA LEU A 54 -24.02 -3.59 16.00
C LEU A 54 -22.51 -3.85 15.98
N ASP A 55 -21.89 -3.77 17.16
CA ASP A 55 -20.48 -4.11 17.36
C ASP A 55 -20.25 -5.64 17.37
N ASN A 56 -19.01 -6.07 17.59
CA ASN A 56 -18.61 -7.48 17.67
C ASN A 56 -19.27 -8.26 18.82
N LYS A 57 -19.87 -7.54 19.81
CA LYS A 57 -20.60 -8.11 20.97
C LYS A 57 -22.11 -7.93 20.85
N LYS A 58 -22.59 -7.49 19.66
CA LYS A 58 -23.99 -7.20 19.38
C LYS A 58 -24.56 -6.00 20.17
N ASN A 59 -23.72 -5.13 20.68
CA ASN A 59 -24.20 -3.86 21.24
C ASN A 59 -24.54 -2.88 20.11
N LEU A 60 -25.58 -2.07 20.32
CA LEU A 60 -25.97 -1.03 19.38
C LEU A 60 -24.89 0.07 19.31
N VAL A 61 -24.35 0.29 18.11
CA VAL A 61 -23.36 1.34 17.82
C VAL A 61 -24.00 2.54 17.17
N ARG A 62 -24.87 2.29 16.20
CA ARG A 62 -25.53 3.34 15.44
C ARG A 62 -26.94 2.94 15.05
N GLU A 63 -27.85 3.88 15.22
CA GLU A 63 -29.18 3.82 14.65
C GLU A 63 -29.22 4.76 13.46
N ILE A 64 -29.69 4.29 12.31
CA ILE A 64 -29.88 5.05 11.10
C ILE A 64 -31.38 5.15 10.90
N SER A 65 -31.96 6.33 11.14
CA SER A 65 -33.38 6.59 10.89
C SER A 65 -33.57 6.77 9.38
N ILE A 66 -34.33 5.89 8.78
CA ILE A 66 -34.86 6.06 7.42
C ILE A 66 -36.04 7.02 7.52
N LYS A 67 -35.75 8.32 7.61
CA LYS A 67 -36.82 9.31 7.70
C LYS A 67 -37.43 9.53 6.32
N LYS A 68 -38.70 9.21 6.22
CA LYS A 68 -39.60 9.48 5.10
C LYS A 68 -39.76 10.97 4.77
N ASN A 69 -39.42 11.85 5.70
CA ASN A 69 -39.70 13.29 5.65
C ASN A 69 -38.73 14.15 4.82
N TYR A 70 -37.73 13.54 4.14
CA TYR A 70 -36.82 14.33 3.32
C TYR A 70 -37.05 14.18 1.80
N GLN A 71 -37.95 13.28 1.39
CA GLN A 71 -38.41 13.24 0.01
C GLN A 71 -39.31 14.41 -0.30
N VAL A 72 -39.09 15.01 -1.45
CA VAL A 72 -39.86 16.14 -1.96
C VAL A 72 -40.58 15.77 -3.24
N THR A 73 -41.71 16.37 -3.46
CA THR A 73 -42.39 16.44 -4.76
C THR A 73 -41.90 17.65 -5.53
N TYR A 74 -42.33 17.82 -6.79
CA TYR A 74 -41.99 19.02 -7.55
C TYR A 74 -42.54 20.29 -6.91
N ASP A 75 -43.77 20.20 -6.36
CA ASP A 75 -44.44 21.31 -5.71
C ASP A 75 -43.78 21.78 -4.40
N ASP A 76 -42.96 20.90 -3.79
CA ASP A 76 -42.18 21.24 -2.59
C ASP A 76 -40.86 21.98 -2.95
N LEU A 77 -40.48 22.02 -4.23
CA LEU A 77 -39.23 22.66 -4.67
C LEU A 77 -39.50 24.15 -4.99
N PRO A 78 -38.99 25.10 -4.20
CA PRO A 78 -39.24 26.52 -4.47
C PRO A 78 -38.52 26.96 -5.76
N ASP A 79 -39.14 27.84 -6.54
CA ASP A 79 -38.59 28.40 -7.76
C ASP A 79 -37.16 28.94 -7.61
N ILE A 80 -36.87 29.55 -6.46
CA ILE A 80 -35.54 30.08 -6.17
C ILE A 80 -34.45 28.98 -6.12
N PHE A 81 -34.81 27.79 -5.64
CA PHE A 81 -33.87 26.65 -5.66
C PHE A 81 -33.74 26.05 -7.06
N ILE A 82 -34.86 25.82 -7.75
CA ILE A 82 -34.86 25.34 -9.14
C ILE A 82 -34.00 26.27 -10.01
N ASN A 83 -34.24 27.58 -9.94
CA ASN A 83 -33.48 28.56 -10.72
C ASN A 83 -31.99 28.63 -10.34
N ALA A 84 -31.65 28.45 -9.06
CA ALA A 84 -30.29 28.39 -8.60
C ALA A 84 -29.56 27.14 -9.17
N LEU A 85 -30.23 25.97 -9.07
CA LEU A 85 -29.71 24.70 -9.59
C LEU A 85 -29.50 24.75 -11.11
N LEU A 86 -30.52 25.22 -11.86
CA LEU A 86 -30.43 25.34 -13.31
C LEU A 86 -29.36 26.34 -13.72
N SER A 87 -29.26 27.48 -13.04
CA SER A 87 -28.20 28.47 -13.32
C SER A 87 -26.78 27.89 -13.14
N ALA A 88 -26.63 27.05 -12.11
CA ALA A 88 -25.31 26.47 -11.75
C ALA A 88 -24.89 25.31 -12.64
N GLU A 89 -25.85 24.43 -13.01
CA GLU A 89 -25.57 23.14 -13.60
C GLU A 89 -26.10 23.01 -15.03
N ASP A 90 -27.30 23.50 -15.33
CA ASP A 90 -27.94 23.29 -16.65
C ASP A 90 -28.95 24.37 -17.03
N ALA A 91 -28.46 25.54 -17.46
CA ALA A 91 -29.30 26.68 -17.76
C ALA A 91 -30.34 26.45 -18.89
N ASN A 92 -30.10 25.46 -19.75
CA ASN A 92 -30.97 25.13 -20.88
C ASN A 92 -31.85 23.89 -20.63
N PHE A 93 -31.94 23.41 -19.40
CA PHE A 93 -32.57 22.14 -19.02
C PHE A 93 -33.94 21.91 -19.68
N PHE A 94 -34.81 22.90 -19.67
CA PHE A 94 -36.15 22.81 -20.27
C PHE A 94 -36.17 22.87 -21.82
N SER A 95 -35.03 23.11 -22.47
CA SER A 95 -34.94 23.30 -23.94
C SER A 95 -34.22 22.21 -24.68
N HIS A 96 -33.66 21.19 -24.00
CA HIS A 96 -33.00 20.07 -24.64
C HIS A 96 -33.67 18.73 -24.25
N GLU A 97 -33.31 17.64 -24.94
CA GLU A 97 -33.79 16.27 -24.71
C GLU A 97 -32.62 15.36 -24.27
N GLY A 98 -32.21 15.45 -23.02
CA GLY A 98 -31.17 14.63 -22.40
C GLY A 98 -29.74 15.16 -22.57
N PHE A 99 -29.41 15.88 -23.65
CA PHE A 99 -28.10 16.48 -23.87
C PHE A 99 -28.16 17.82 -24.62
N ASP A 100 -27.22 18.71 -24.35
CA ASP A 100 -27.09 20.01 -24.99
C ASP A 100 -25.89 20.08 -25.92
N ILE A 101 -26.13 19.87 -27.23
CA ILE A 101 -25.08 19.87 -28.27
C ILE A 101 -24.38 21.23 -28.38
N LYS A 102 -25.11 22.34 -28.21
CA LYS A 102 -24.54 23.69 -28.29
C LYS A 102 -23.54 23.91 -27.14
N ARG A 103 -23.90 23.47 -25.95
CA ARG A 103 -23.07 23.56 -24.76
C ARG A 103 -21.83 22.66 -24.87
N ILE A 104 -21.96 21.45 -25.43
CA ILE A 104 -20.82 20.55 -25.73
C ILE A 104 -19.84 21.21 -26.69
N LEU A 105 -20.31 21.73 -27.81
CA LEU A 105 -19.47 22.42 -28.81
C LEU A 105 -18.79 23.66 -28.21
N ALA A 106 -19.51 24.47 -27.44
CA ALA A 106 -18.96 25.65 -26.77
C ALA A 106 -17.87 25.26 -25.76
N ALA A 107 -18.05 24.17 -25.00
CA ALA A 107 -17.08 23.69 -24.05
C ALA A 107 -15.81 23.17 -24.74
N ILE A 108 -15.95 22.44 -25.87
CA ILE A 108 -14.80 21.96 -26.68
C ILE A 108 -13.98 23.15 -27.21
N LEU A 109 -14.64 24.16 -27.78
CA LEU A 109 -13.96 25.35 -28.29
C LEU A 109 -13.23 26.13 -27.19
N LYS A 110 -13.85 26.26 -26.03
CA LYS A 110 -13.27 26.98 -24.89
C LYS A 110 -12.13 26.20 -24.21
N ASN A 111 -12.24 24.90 -24.13
CA ASN A 111 -11.17 24.03 -23.60
C ASN A 111 -9.92 24.06 -24.49
N LEU A 112 -10.10 24.21 -25.82
CA LEU A 112 -9.00 24.37 -26.77
C LEU A 112 -8.33 25.75 -26.69
N SER A 113 -9.06 26.79 -26.24
CA SER A 113 -8.54 28.17 -26.22
C SER A 113 -7.95 28.61 -24.86
N GLU A 114 -8.44 28.10 -23.75
CA GLU A 114 -8.13 28.64 -22.41
C GLU A 114 -7.45 27.64 -21.45
N ASN A 115 -7.15 26.40 -21.85
CA ASN A 115 -6.58 25.34 -20.99
C ASN A 115 -7.36 25.12 -19.66
N LYS A 116 -8.65 25.45 -19.62
CA LYS A 116 -9.53 25.27 -18.46
C LYS A 116 -10.65 24.31 -18.80
N MET A 117 -10.74 23.18 -18.11
CA MET A 117 -11.82 22.19 -18.28
C MET A 117 -13.16 22.78 -17.82
N GLN A 118 -14.06 23.05 -18.76
CA GLN A 118 -15.44 23.44 -18.51
C GLN A 118 -16.35 22.23 -18.73
N GLY A 119 -17.14 21.85 -17.71
CA GLY A 119 -18.11 20.75 -17.81
C GLY A 119 -19.29 21.11 -18.72
N ALA A 120 -19.70 20.17 -19.58
CA ALA A 120 -20.83 20.33 -20.52
C ALA A 120 -21.97 19.33 -20.26
N SER A 121 -21.92 18.56 -19.17
CA SER A 121 -22.96 17.57 -18.83
C SER A 121 -24.26 18.24 -18.39
N THR A 122 -25.41 17.67 -18.81
CA THR A 122 -26.73 18.07 -18.36
C THR A 122 -27.07 17.48 -17.01
N LEU A 123 -28.15 17.96 -16.34
CA LEU A 123 -28.66 17.38 -15.09
C LEU A 123 -29.03 15.91 -15.28
N THR A 124 -29.67 15.56 -16.38
CA THR A 124 -30.06 14.18 -16.69
C THR A 124 -28.83 13.27 -16.86
N GLN A 125 -27.75 13.76 -17.50
CA GLN A 125 -26.49 13.02 -17.61
C GLN A 125 -25.83 12.79 -16.24
N GLN A 126 -25.88 13.80 -15.35
CA GLN A 126 -25.38 13.64 -13.99
C GLN A 126 -26.21 12.60 -13.20
N LEU A 127 -27.52 12.61 -13.41
CA LEU A 127 -28.44 11.67 -12.76
C LEU A 127 -28.15 10.23 -13.23
N MET A 128 -28.06 9.99 -14.54
CA MET A 128 -27.72 8.67 -15.10
C MET A 128 -26.36 8.17 -14.65
N LYS A 129 -25.37 9.04 -14.61
CA LYS A 129 -24.05 8.71 -14.06
C LYS A 129 -24.13 8.20 -12.62
N ASN A 130 -24.92 8.83 -11.77
CA ASN A 130 -24.96 8.53 -10.35
C ASN A 130 -25.85 7.34 -10.00
N LEU A 131 -26.93 7.09 -10.78
CA LEU A 131 -27.88 6.02 -10.52
C LEU A 131 -27.52 4.68 -11.20
N VAL A 132 -26.89 4.73 -12.39
CA VAL A 132 -26.81 3.55 -13.28
C VAL A 132 -25.38 3.17 -13.62
N LEU A 133 -24.46 4.13 -13.68
CA LEU A 133 -23.12 3.90 -14.23
C LEU A 133 -22.03 3.85 -13.16
N SER A 134 -20.94 3.12 -13.45
CA SER A 134 -19.75 3.09 -12.58
C SER A 134 -18.96 4.41 -12.60
N ASN A 135 -18.11 4.63 -11.59
CA ASN A 135 -17.28 5.83 -11.46
C ASN A 135 -16.05 5.87 -12.41
N GLU A 136 -15.86 4.90 -13.29
CA GLU A 136 -14.77 4.87 -14.25
C GLU A 136 -14.84 6.03 -15.25
N LYS A 137 -13.70 6.66 -15.53
CA LYS A 137 -13.61 7.79 -16.44
C LYS A 137 -13.12 7.33 -17.81
N ASN A 138 -14.02 6.80 -18.65
CA ASN A 138 -13.72 6.43 -20.03
C ASN A 138 -14.74 7.03 -21.02
N LEU A 139 -14.42 6.95 -22.32
CA LEU A 139 -15.27 7.48 -23.37
C LEU A 139 -16.59 6.69 -23.51
N ASP A 140 -16.53 5.37 -23.34
CA ASP A 140 -17.70 4.48 -23.44
C ASP A 140 -18.75 4.85 -22.40
N ARG A 141 -18.33 5.09 -21.16
CA ARG A 141 -19.22 5.59 -20.12
C ARG A 141 -19.88 6.92 -20.51
N LYS A 142 -19.11 7.85 -21.12
CA LYS A 142 -19.68 9.15 -21.50
C LYS A 142 -20.70 9.06 -22.63
N ILE A 143 -20.52 8.13 -23.56
CA ILE A 143 -21.51 7.86 -24.60
C ILE A 143 -22.74 7.19 -24.01
N SER A 144 -22.57 6.24 -23.09
CA SER A 144 -23.66 5.60 -22.36
C SER A 144 -24.48 6.59 -21.54
N GLU A 145 -23.84 7.56 -20.86
CA GLU A 145 -24.53 8.68 -20.16
C GLU A 145 -25.48 9.42 -21.12
N VAL A 146 -25.03 9.74 -22.33
CA VAL A 146 -25.86 10.47 -23.31
C VAL A 146 -27.03 9.61 -23.78
N ILE A 147 -26.78 8.33 -24.14
CA ILE A 147 -27.82 7.40 -24.61
C ILE A 147 -28.90 7.21 -23.53
N LEU A 148 -28.49 6.93 -22.31
CA LEU A 148 -29.40 6.72 -21.18
C LEU A 148 -30.18 7.99 -20.85
N SER A 149 -29.54 9.17 -20.91
CA SER A 149 -30.22 10.45 -20.67
C SER A 149 -31.32 10.76 -21.70
N ILE A 150 -31.06 10.48 -22.98
CA ILE A 150 -32.08 10.64 -24.03
C ILE A 150 -33.27 9.69 -23.79
N ASN A 151 -33.00 8.44 -23.43
CA ASN A 151 -34.06 7.47 -23.16
C ASN A 151 -34.83 7.82 -21.89
N PHE A 152 -34.14 8.30 -20.87
CA PHE A 152 -34.77 8.72 -19.61
C PHE A 152 -35.72 9.92 -19.81
N GLU A 153 -35.34 10.92 -20.62
CA GLU A 153 -36.19 12.07 -20.94
C GLU A 153 -37.38 11.76 -21.89
N LYS A 154 -37.40 10.56 -22.49
CA LYS A 154 -38.58 10.05 -23.19
C LYS A 154 -39.65 9.46 -22.27
N GLU A 155 -39.20 8.94 -21.12
CA GLU A 155 -40.07 8.25 -20.16
C GLU A 155 -40.58 9.19 -19.02
N TYR A 156 -39.74 10.18 -18.65
CA TYR A 156 -40.01 11.09 -17.53
C TYR A 156 -40.07 12.54 -17.99
N THR A 157 -41.04 13.30 -17.43
CA THR A 157 -41.13 14.74 -17.64
C THR A 157 -39.96 15.50 -17.00
N LYS A 158 -39.76 16.75 -17.39
CA LYS A 158 -38.74 17.61 -16.81
C LYS A 158 -38.94 17.84 -15.29
N GLU A 159 -40.18 17.97 -14.86
CA GLU A 159 -40.58 18.11 -13.46
C GLU A 159 -40.25 16.83 -12.68
N GLU A 160 -40.57 15.67 -13.22
CA GLU A 160 -40.21 14.39 -12.61
C GLU A 160 -38.70 14.22 -12.51
N ILE A 161 -37.95 14.57 -13.54
CA ILE A 161 -36.47 14.50 -13.55
C ILE A 161 -35.86 15.42 -12.49
N LEU A 162 -36.37 16.65 -12.35
CA LEU A 162 -35.95 17.57 -11.27
C LEU A 162 -36.28 17.03 -9.88
N THR A 163 -37.44 16.42 -9.72
CA THR A 163 -37.86 15.79 -8.45
C THR A 163 -36.94 14.63 -8.09
N ILE A 164 -36.65 13.74 -9.06
CA ILE A 164 -35.76 12.63 -8.88
C ILE A 164 -34.34 13.14 -8.55
N TYR A 165 -33.87 14.14 -9.31
CA TYR A 165 -32.54 14.74 -9.07
C TYR A 165 -32.44 15.35 -7.66
N ALA A 166 -33.48 16.09 -7.22
CA ALA A 166 -33.52 16.70 -5.90
C ALA A 166 -33.50 15.66 -4.76
N ASN A 167 -34.09 14.48 -4.98
CA ASN A 167 -34.14 13.41 -4.00
C ASN A 167 -32.90 12.48 -3.99
N GLU A 168 -32.30 12.23 -5.17
CA GLU A 168 -31.26 11.20 -5.33
C GLU A 168 -29.84 11.76 -5.30
N ILE A 169 -29.63 13.05 -5.59
CA ILE A 169 -28.30 13.64 -5.58
C ILE A 169 -27.91 14.06 -4.16
N SER A 170 -26.67 13.71 -3.79
CA SER A 170 -26.10 14.17 -2.52
C SER A 170 -25.63 15.62 -2.63
N PHE A 171 -26.17 16.47 -1.77
CA PHE A 171 -25.82 17.89 -1.66
C PHE A 171 -24.76 18.15 -0.57
N ASP A 172 -24.54 17.23 0.35
CA ASP A 172 -23.60 17.40 1.47
C ASP A 172 -22.52 16.30 1.51
N GLY A 173 -22.57 15.35 0.58
CA GLY A 173 -21.65 14.22 0.51
C GLY A 173 -21.97 13.07 1.47
N THR A 174 -23.08 13.12 2.22
CA THR A 174 -23.42 12.11 3.24
C THR A 174 -24.70 11.34 2.89
N MET A 175 -25.77 12.04 2.61
CA MET A 175 -27.06 11.45 2.32
C MET A 175 -27.68 12.12 1.09
N PRO A 176 -28.40 11.40 0.22
CA PRO A 176 -29.08 12.01 -0.90
C PRO A 176 -30.27 12.87 -0.42
N GLY A 177 -30.66 13.82 -1.25
CA GLY A 177 -31.84 14.65 -1.06
C GLY A 177 -31.55 16.09 -0.62
N VAL A 178 -32.13 17.02 -1.36
CA VAL A 178 -31.98 18.46 -1.10
C VAL A 178 -32.66 18.89 0.20
N ASN A 179 -33.79 18.27 0.56
CA ASN A 179 -34.49 18.60 1.81
C ASN A 179 -33.72 18.14 3.05
N TYR A 180 -32.98 16.98 2.91
CA TYR A 180 -32.06 16.59 3.95
C TYR A 180 -30.93 17.61 4.13
N ALA A 181 -30.34 18.06 3.04
CA ALA A 181 -29.27 19.06 3.08
C ALA A 181 -29.75 20.39 3.64
N SER A 182 -30.97 20.85 3.27
CA SER A 182 -31.59 22.05 3.80
C SER A 182 -31.79 21.96 5.31
N ASN A 183 -32.36 20.86 5.78
CA ASN A 183 -32.54 20.62 7.22
C ASN A 183 -31.20 20.57 7.96
N ARG A 184 -30.19 19.89 7.38
CA ARG A 184 -28.86 19.75 8.00
C ARG A 184 -28.17 21.09 8.16
N PHE A 185 -28.17 21.92 7.10
CA PHE A 185 -27.40 23.15 7.09
C PHE A 185 -28.16 24.31 7.72
N PHE A 186 -29.49 24.40 7.52
CA PHE A 186 -30.30 25.56 7.89
C PHE A 186 -31.36 25.26 8.93
N ASN A 187 -31.61 23.98 9.24
CA ASN A 187 -32.74 23.52 10.08
C ASN A 187 -34.09 23.98 9.53
N LYS A 188 -34.25 23.93 8.19
CA LYS A 188 -35.44 24.34 7.46
C LYS A 188 -35.82 23.29 6.42
N ASP A 189 -37.08 23.18 6.09
CA ASP A 189 -37.50 22.48 4.89
C ASP A 189 -37.09 23.24 3.64
N ILE A 190 -36.97 22.53 2.51
CA ILE A 190 -36.46 23.13 1.25
C ILE A 190 -37.37 24.27 0.75
N ASN A 191 -38.68 24.21 0.98
CA ASN A 191 -39.64 25.26 0.61
C ASN A 191 -39.42 26.57 1.39
N ASP A 192 -38.72 26.53 2.52
CA ASP A 192 -38.49 27.69 3.40
C ASP A 192 -37.10 28.33 3.20
N VAL A 193 -36.31 27.83 2.24
CA VAL A 193 -34.95 28.36 2.02
C VAL A 193 -34.98 29.76 1.40
N THR A 194 -34.09 30.61 1.85
CA THR A 194 -33.84 31.93 1.29
C THR A 194 -32.98 31.89 0.03
N LEU A 195 -32.96 32.95 -0.75
CA LEU A 195 -32.14 33.04 -1.95
C LEU A 195 -30.64 32.68 -1.74
N PRO A 196 -29.90 33.19 -0.72
CA PRO A 196 -28.53 32.80 -0.48
C PRO A 196 -28.37 31.33 -0.04
N GLU A 197 -29.37 30.76 0.68
CA GLU A 197 -29.38 29.34 1.07
C GLU A 197 -29.63 28.44 -0.15
N ALA A 198 -30.59 28.80 -1.02
CA ALA A 198 -30.82 28.09 -2.28
C ALA A 198 -29.56 28.09 -3.20
N ALA A 199 -28.90 29.25 -3.31
CA ALA A 199 -27.68 29.37 -4.07
C ALA A 199 -26.51 28.52 -3.49
N LEU A 200 -26.47 28.43 -2.16
CA LEU A 200 -25.48 27.55 -1.49
C LEU A 200 -25.78 26.10 -1.81
N LEU A 201 -26.98 25.59 -1.62
CA LEU A 201 -27.39 24.21 -1.93
C LEU A 201 -27.07 23.85 -3.39
N ALA A 202 -27.48 24.67 -4.34
CA ALA A 202 -27.16 24.46 -5.76
C ALA A 202 -25.66 24.46 -6.02
N GLY A 203 -24.88 25.21 -5.26
CA GLY A 203 -23.44 25.27 -5.35
C GLY A 203 -22.73 24.01 -4.89
N LEU A 204 -23.30 23.29 -3.92
CA LEU A 204 -22.73 22.07 -3.34
C LEU A 204 -22.65 20.91 -4.32
N VAL A 205 -23.62 20.80 -5.24
CA VAL A 205 -23.71 19.69 -6.21
C VAL A 205 -22.43 19.47 -6.99
N LYS A 206 -21.71 20.52 -7.34
CA LYS A 206 -20.46 20.45 -8.11
C LYS A 206 -19.36 19.65 -7.40
N SER A 207 -19.27 19.78 -6.10
CA SER A 207 -18.32 19.04 -5.25
C SER A 207 -18.75 19.17 -3.79
N PRO A 208 -19.62 18.27 -3.31
CA PRO A 208 -20.24 18.36 -1.99
C PRO A 208 -19.22 18.45 -0.85
N THR A 209 -18.15 17.66 -0.89
CA THR A 209 -17.10 17.66 0.15
C THR A 209 -16.27 18.95 0.13
N LYS A 210 -15.89 19.43 -1.07
CA LYS A 210 -15.07 20.64 -1.21
C LYS A 210 -15.78 21.90 -0.74
N TYR A 211 -17.07 21.99 -1.06
CA TYR A 211 -17.89 23.18 -0.76
C TYR A 211 -18.76 23.02 0.49
N ASN A 212 -18.52 21.97 1.29
CA ASN A 212 -19.27 21.75 2.53
C ASN A 212 -19.09 22.94 3.49
N PRO A 213 -20.15 23.66 3.83
CA PRO A 213 -20.08 24.89 4.63
C PRO A 213 -19.71 24.65 6.10
N LEU A 214 -19.83 23.41 6.58
CA LEU A 214 -19.42 23.04 7.94
C LEU A 214 -17.92 22.83 8.05
N ILE A 215 -17.24 22.56 6.91
CA ILE A 215 -15.81 22.21 6.85
C ILE A 215 -15.01 23.32 6.16
N ASN A 216 -15.49 23.82 5.03
CA ASN A 216 -14.77 24.73 4.13
C ASN A 216 -15.58 26.00 3.85
N LYS A 217 -15.80 26.81 4.89
CA LYS A 217 -16.70 27.99 4.86
C LYS A 217 -16.38 28.99 3.76
N GLU A 218 -15.10 29.34 3.59
CA GLU A 218 -14.68 30.30 2.57
C GLU A 218 -14.97 29.80 1.16
N GLN A 219 -14.64 28.54 0.86
CA GLN A 219 -14.89 27.95 -0.44
C GLN A 219 -16.39 27.79 -0.72
N ALA A 220 -17.18 27.45 0.31
CA ALA A 220 -18.64 27.42 0.24
C ALA A 220 -19.20 28.81 -0.08
N ASN A 221 -18.71 29.86 0.59
CA ASN A 221 -19.12 31.25 0.36
C ASN A 221 -18.79 31.74 -1.06
N GLU A 222 -17.58 31.46 -1.52
CA GLU A 222 -17.16 31.76 -2.91
C GLU A 222 -18.06 31.04 -3.92
N ARG A 223 -18.35 29.75 -3.69
CA ARG A 223 -19.20 28.97 -4.60
C ARG A 223 -20.65 29.47 -4.61
N LYS A 224 -21.25 29.81 -3.45
CA LYS A 224 -22.54 30.48 -3.34
C LYS A 224 -22.56 31.76 -4.18
N ASN A 225 -21.55 32.61 -4.06
CA ASN A 225 -21.44 33.85 -4.80
C ASN A 225 -21.34 33.65 -6.32
N VAL A 226 -20.66 32.60 -6.77
CA VAL A 226 -20.65 32.19 -8.17
C VAL A 226 -22.07 31.85 -8.66
N VAL A 227 -22.84 31.06 -7.88
CA VAL A 227 -24.20 30.67 -8.25
C VAL A 227 -25.10 31.91 -8.33
N LEU A 228 -25.08 32.82 -7.34
CA LEU A 228 -25.81 34.09 -7.37
C LEU A 228 -25.48 34.94 -8.60
N SER A 229 -24.19 34.97 -8.99
CA SER A 229 -23.75 35.67 -10.20
C SER A 229 -24.33 35.05 -11.47
N LEU A 230 -24.41 33.71 -11.53
CA LEU A 230 -25.04 32.99 -12.64
C LEU A 230 -26.54 33.23 -12.69
N MET A 231 -27.27 33.20 -11.54
CA MET A 231 -28.69 33.52 -11.46
C MET A 231 -28.98 34.94 -11.99
N LYS A 232 -28.17 35.94 -11.58
CA LYS A 232 -28.27 37.30 -12.12
C LYS A 232 -28.01 37.34 -13.64
N ARG A 233 -27.00 36.64 -14.13
CA ARG A 233 -26.65 36.56 -15.55
C ARG A 233 -27.78 35.97 -16.41
N HIS A 234 -28.45 34.96 -15.87
CA HIS A 234 -29.60 34.31 -16.52
C HIS A 234 -30.92 35.01 -16.31
N GLY A 235 -30.97 36.13 -15.57
CA GLY A 235 -32.16 36.97 -15.38
C GLY A 235 -33.13 36.44 -14.32
N TYR A 236 -32.77 35.43 -13.55
CA TYR A 236 -33.63 34.91 -12.47
C TYR A 236 -33.69 35.79 -11.24
N ILE A 237 -32.68 36.65 -11.01
CA ILE A 237 -32.66 37.64 -9.94
C ILE A 237 -32.21 39.00 -10.48
N ASN A 238 -32.78 40.05 -9.89
CA ASN A 238 -32.41 41.41 -10.22
C ASN A 238 -31.15 41.87 -9.45
N ARG A 239 -30.64 43.07 -9.76
CA ARG A 239 -29.44 43.63 -9.13
C ARG A 239 -29.56 43.77 -7.62
N ILE A 240 -30.71 44.19 -7.12
CA ILE A 240 -30.95 44.42 -5.68
C ILE A 240 -30.95 43.09 -4.92
N GLN A 241 -31.66 42.06 -5.45
CA GLN A 241 -31.66 40.71 -4.90
C GLN A 241 -30.27 40.13 -4.83
N TYR A 242 -29.47 40.32 -5.90
CA TYR A 242 -28.07 39.85 -5.94
C TYR A 242 -27.21 40.50 -4.87
N GLU A 243 -27.26 41.84 -4.76
CA GLU A 243 -26.47 42.60 -3.79
C GLU A 243 -26.82 42.26 -2.33
N LEU A 244 -28.11 42.04 -2.04
CA LEU A 244 -28.56 41.58 -0.71
C LEU A 244 -28.08 40.15 -0.39
N ALA A 245 -28.17 39.26 -1.38
CA ALA A 245 -27.80 37.84 -1.16
C ALA A 245 -26.28 37.60 -1.07
N ILE A 246 -25.48 38.32 -1.85
CA ILE A 246 -24.02 38.15 -1.86
C ILE A 246 -23.37 38.60 -0.54
N ASN A 247 -23.95 39.60 0.11
CA ASN A 247 -23.49 40.12 1.39
C ASN A 247 -23.85 39.22 2.60
N LYS A 248 -24.65 38.19 2.40
CA LYS A 248 -24.89 37.16 3.42
C LYS A 248 -23.76 36.15 3.45
N HIS A 249 -22.97 36.19 4.53
CA HIS A 249 -21.88 35.26 4.73
C HIS A 249 -22.39 33.89 5.23
N ILE A 250 -21.62 32.81 4.96
CA ILE A 250 -21.96 31.44 5.38
C ILE A 250 -22.26 31.32 6.87
N ASP A 251 -21.50 32.01 7.73
CA ASP A 251 -21.73 31.99 9.19
C ASP A 251 -23.10 32.53 9.65
N GLU A 252 -23.78 33.32 8.81
CA GLU A 252 -25.10 33.80 9.04
C GLU A 252 -26.21 32.85 8.57
N LEU A 253 -25.87 31.98 7.60
CA LEU A 253 -26.82 31.06 6.98
C LEU A 253 -26.86 29.72 7.71
N ILE A 254 -25.72 29.24 8.21
CA ILE A 254 -25.62 27.91 8.81
C ILE A 254 -26.23 27.90 10.20
N TYR A 255 -27.14 26.96 10.39
CA TYR A 255 -27.72 26.69 11.70
C TYR A 255 -26.64 26.15 12.66
N LYS A 256 -26.42 26.90 13.73
CA LYS A 256 -25.49 26.49 14.80
C LYS A 256 -26.22 25.54 15.74
N LYS A 257 -26.16 24.25 15.43
CA LYS A 257 -26.71 23.21 16.30
C LYS A 257 -26.04 23.29 17.68
N PRO A 258 -26.82 23.19 18.79
CA PRO A 258 -26.21 23.01 20.11
C PRO A 258 -25.24 21.82 20.09
N LYS A 259 -24.10 21.97 20.77
CA LYS A 259 -22.97 21.02 20.70
C LYS A 259 -23.25 19.56 21.12
N ASN A 260 -24.49 19.22 21.52
CA ASN A 260 -24.78 18.02 22.31
C ASN A 260 -25.43 16.83 21.57
N ASP A 261 -25.71 16.86 20.25
CA ASP A 261 -26.59 15.84 19.68
C ASP A 261 -26.07 14.97 18.50
N ILE A 262 -24.87 15.15 18.02
CA ILE A 262 -24.31 14.22 17.03
C ILE A 262 -22.94 13.73 17.52
N SER A 263 -22.90 12.50 17.99
CA SER A 263 -21.64 11.79 18.18
C SER A 263 -21.15 11.26 16.83
N TYR A 264 -19.97 11.69 16.41
CA TYR A 264 -19.23 11.10 15.29
C TYR A 264 -18.28 9.99 15.75
N ASP A 265 -18.54 9.42 16.93
CA ASP A 265 -17.75 8.31 17.42
C ASP A 265 -17.86 7.13 16.44
N TYR A 266 -16.74 6.49 16.20
CA TYR A 266 -16.58 5.36 15.29
C TYR A 266 -16.80 5.68 13.80
N GLN A 267 -16.95 6.96 13.42
CA GLN A 267 -17.40 7.32 12.08
C GLN A 267 -16.47 6.83 10.97
N GLY A 268 -15.14 6.88 11.17
CA GLY A 268 -14.20 6.34 10.19
C GLY A 268 -14.38 4.84 9.91
N TYR A 269 -14.80 4.07 10.92
CA TYR A 269 -15.15 2.66 10.76
C TYR A 269 -16.49 2.49 10.05
N LEU A 270 -17.50 3.27 10.49
CA LEU A 270 -18.85 3.19 9.95
C LEU A 270 -18.91 3.52 8.45
N ASP A 271 -18.09 4.48 7.99
CA ASP A 271 -18.03 4.81 6.58
C ASP A 271 -17.52 3.63 5.73
N VAL A 272 -16.53 2.86 6.24
CA VAL A 272 -16.10 1.62 5.58
C VAL A 272 -17.22 0.57 5.58
N VAL A 273 -18.02 0.47 6.66
CA VAL A 273 -19.19 -0.42 6.70
C VAL A 273 -20.20 -0.03 5.62
N TYR A 274 -20.54 1.26 5.50
CA TYR A 274 -21.50 1.74 4.50
C TYR A 274 -21.03 1.45 3.07
N ASP A 275 -19.77 1.71 2.79
CA ASP A 275 -19.17 1.43 1.46
C ASP A 275 -19.17 -0.05 1.15
N GLU A 276 -18.86 -0.90 2.13
CA GLU A 276 -18.86 -2.36 1.96
C GLU A 276 -20.28 -2.89 1.72
N VAL A 277 -21.29 -2.40 2.46
CA VAL A 277 -22.71 -2.76 2.25
C VAL A 277 -23.13 -2.43 0.82
N GLN A 278 -22.79 -1.25 0.34
CA GLN A 278 -23.14 -0.81 -1.00
C GLN A 278 -22.39 -1.60 -2.08
N LYS A 279 -21.07 -1.75 -1.95
CA LYS A 279 -20.23 -2.40 -2.98
C LYS A 279 -20.47 -3.90 -3.07
N ARG A 280 -20.57 -4.58 -1.93
CA ARG A 280 -20.62 -6.05 -1.87
C ARG A 280 -22.02 -6.61 -2.00
N PHE A 281 -23.03 -5.88 -1.48
CA PHE A 281 -24.41 -6.38 -1.43
C PHE A 281 -25.38 -5.57 -2.30
N GLY A 282 -24.96 -4.44 -2.86
CA GLY A 282 -25.84 -3.53 -3.61
C GLY A 282 -26.95 -2.92 -2.76
N LEU A 283 -26.76 -2.86 -1.42
CA LEU A 283 -27.71 -2.38 -0.45
C LEU A 283 -27.29 -1.03 0.11
N ASP A 284 -28.26 -0.23 0.56
CA ASP A 284 -28.01 1.04 1.25
C ASP A 284 -28.77 1.04 2.58
N PRO A 285 -28.08 1.15 3.73
CA PRO A 285 -28.72 1.16 5.05
C PRO A 285 -29.56 2.42 5.32
N TYR A 286 -29.43 3.45 4.48
CA TYR A 286 -30.27 4.65 4.55
C TYR A 286 -31.62 4.51 3.84
N THR A 287 -31.76 3.52 2.96
CA THR A 287 -32.99 3.27 2.20
C THR A 287 -33.59 1.90 2.45
N THR A 288 -32.78 0.92 2.84
CA THR A 288 -33.20 -0.45 3.10
C THR A 288 -33.04 -0.76 4.60
N PRO A 289 -34.15 -1.03 5.33
CA PRO A 289 -34.10 -1.35 6.75
C PRO A 289 -33.37 -2.64 7.02
N MET A 290 -32.28 -2.59 7.84
CA MET A 290 -31.46 -3.75 8.13
C MET A 290 -30.78 -3.70 9.48
N ILE A 291 -30.36 -4.86 9.98
CA ILE A 291 -29.43 -4.99 11.09
C ILE A 291 -28.08 -5.44 10.52
N ILE A 292 -27.04 -4.64 10.72
CA ILE A 292 -25.67 -4.93 10.27
C ILE A 292 -24.87 -5.34 11.51
N GLU A 293 -24.55 -6.62 11.64
CA GLU A 293 -23.59 -7.12 12.64
C GLU A 293 -22.17 -6.91 12.09
N THR A 294 -21.34 -6.19 12.82
CA THR A 294 -19.95 -5.89 12.42
C THR A 294 -18.91 -6.56 13.31
N TYR A 295 -17.65 -6.50 12.88
CA TYR A 295 -16.50 -6.90 13.67
C TYR A 295 -15.92 -5.75 14.52
N LEU A 296 -16.57 -4.59 14.58
CA LEU A 296 -16.10 -3.43 15.32
C LEU A 296 -15.76 -3.75 16.78
N ASN A 297 -14.52 -3.48 17.16
CA ASN A 297 -14.11 -3.44 18.56
C ASN A 297 -14.25 -2.00 19.08
N THR A 298 -15.32 -1.71 19.76
CA THR A 298 -15.64 -0.34 20.24
C THR A 298 -14.58 0.24 21.17
N ASN A 299 -13.93 -0.57 22.02
CA ASN A 299 -12.85 -0.10 22.89
C ASN A 299 -11.60 0.31 22.08
N LEU A 300 -11.24 -0.49 21.08
CA LEU A 300 -10.11 -0.19 20.19
C LEU A 300 -10.41 1.07 19.38
N GLN A 301 -11.61 1.14 18.79
CA GLN A 301 -12.00 2.28 17.96
C GLN A 301 -12.11 3.58 18.78
N HIS A 302 -12.55 3.51 20.04
CA HIS A 302 -12.51 4.66 20.94
C HIS A 302 -11.09 5.19 21.14
N THR A 303 -10.10 4.30 21.30
CA THR A 303 -8.69 4.71 21.35
C THR A 303 -8.24 5.36 20.04
N ILE A 304 -8.64 4.80 18.90
CA ILE A 304 -8.37 5.38 17.58
C ILE A 304 -8.98 6.79 17.47
N ASP A 305 -10.24 6.96 17.85
CA ASP A 305 -10.93 8.24 17.78
C ASP A 305 -10.28 9.29 18.68
N THR A 306 -9.81 8.90 19.86
CA THR A 306 -9.03 9.77 20.77
C THR A 306 -7.72 10.24 20.14
N ILE A 307 -7.02 9.35 19.42
CA ILE A 307 -5.81 9.70 18.66
C ILE A 307 -6.16 10.65 17.51
N GLN A 308 -7.20 10.36 16.73
CA GLN A 308 -7.65 11.17 15.60
C GLN A 308 -8.03 12.62 16.04
N LYS A 309 -8.64 12.76 17.20
CA LYS A 309 -8.99 14.05 17.82
C LYS A 309 -7.79 14.78 18.47
N ASN A 310 -6.59 14.21 18.42
CA ASN A 310 -5.38 14.71 19.11
C ASN A 310 -5.55 14.86 20.64
N GLU A 311 -6.42 14.05 21.22
CA GLU A 311 -6.71 14.02 22.67
C GLU A 311 -5.90 12.99 23.43
N ASP A 312 -5.26 12.04 22.72
CA ASP A 312 -4.43 11.00 23.32
C ASP A 312 -3.27 11.59 24.14
N LYS A 313 -2.94 10.96 25.27
CA LYS A 313 -1.91 11.47 26.20
C LYS A 313 -0.49 11.28 25.68
N ASP A 314 -0.25 10.18 24.98
CA ASP A 314 1.09 9.73 24.56
C ASP A 314 1.41 10.09 23.11
N ILE A 315 0.38 10.23 22.27
CA ILE A 315 0.50 10.49 20.84
C ILE A 315 -0.04 11.89 20.56
N LYS A 316 0.85 12.83 20.21
CA LYS A 316 0.53 14.22 19.95
C LYS A 316 1.02 14.65 18.57
N PHE A 317 0.14 15.28 17.80
CA PHE A 317 0.51 15.93 16.56
C PHE A 317 1.00 17.34 16.84
N ILE A 318 2.14 17.71 16.28
CA ILE A 318 2.80 19.00 16.54
C ILE A 318 2.45 20.07 15.51
N ASP A 319 1.74 19.70 14.44
CA ASP A 319 1.24 20.60 13.40
C ASP A 319 -0.19 20.23 12.97
N ASN A 320 -0.78 21.06 12.12
CA ASN A 320 -2.14 20.85 11.62
C ASN A 320 -2.19 20.15 10.26
N PHE A 321 -1.06 19.85 9.64
CA PHE A 321 -0.97 19.30 8.28
C PHE A 321 -0.83 17.78 8.26
N GLN A 322 -0.08 17.22 9.24
CA GLN A 322 0.17 15.79 9.31
C GLN A 322 -1.14 15.00 9.45
N GLN A 323 -1.30 14.02 8.60
CA GLN A 323 -2.43 13.09 8.57
C GLN A 323 -2.01 11.68 8.93
N ILE A 324 -3.01 10.86 9.22
CA ILE A 324 -2.87 9.44 9.53
C ILE A 324 -3.94 8.64 8.80
N GLY A 325 -3.64 7.39 8.48
CA GLY A 325 -4.58 6.42 7.94
C GLY A 325 -4.14 5.02 8.34
N GLY A 326 -5.08 4.10 8.51
CA GLY A 326 -4.71 2.74 8.87
C GLY A 326 -5.87 1.87 9.29
N VAL A 327 -5.57 0.60 9.53
CA VAL A 327 -6.54 -0.40 9.98
C VAL A 327 -5.93 -1.37 10.97
N VAL A 328 -6.79 -2.00 11.77
CA VAL A 328 -6.47 -3.17 12.58
C VAL A 328 -7.38 -4.31 12.15
N ILE A 329 -6.78 -5.46 11.84
CA ILE A 329 -7.43 -6.67 11.33
C ILE A 329 -7.20 -7.81 12.32
N GLU A 330 -8.22 -8.56 12.66
CA GLU A 330 -8.10 -9.88 13.29
C GLU A 330 -7.80 -10.91 12.18
N ASN A 331 -6.66 -11.60 12.29
CA ASN A 331 -6.12 -12.39 11.18
C ASN A 331 -7.02 -13.57 10.79
N LYS A 332 -7.56 -14.30 11.76
CA LYS A 332 -8.30 -15.56 11.55
C LYS A 332 -9.38 -15.45 10.46
N ASN A 333 -10.16 -14.38 10.49
CA ASN A 333 -11.25 -14.13 9.53
C ASN A 333 -10.95 -12.95 8.61
N THR A 334 -9.78 -12.35 8.72
CA THR A 334 -9.39 -11.09 8.09
C THR A 334 -10.43 -9.97 8.36
N SER A 335 -10.94 -9.97 9.62
CA SER A 335 -12.00 -9.05 10.07
C SER A 335 -11.41 -7.71 10.46
N ILE A 336 -11.95 -6.61 9.93
CA ILE A 336 -11.55 -5.26 10.31
C ILE A 336 -12.20 -4.93 11.65
N VAL A 337 -11.36 -4.72 12.69
CA VAL A 337 -11.82 -4.45 14.05
C VAL A 337 -11.65 -2.98 14.46
N GLY A 338 -10.88 -2.20 13.68
CA GLY A 338 -10.68 -0.77 13.89
C GLY A 338 -10.15 -0.07 12.63
N VAL A 339 -10.54 1.20 12.43
CA VAL A 339 -10.21 2.02 11.26
C VAL A 339 -9.76 3.40 11.68
N ILE A 340 -8.63 3.85 11.16
CA ILE A 340 -8.12 5.22 11.27
C ILE A 340 -8.43 5.96 9.97
N GLY A 341 -9.52 6.70 9.92
CA GLY A 341 -9.95 7.42 8.72
C GLY A 341 -9.16 8.71 8.44
N GLY A 342 -8.56 9.30 9.49
CA GLY A 342 -7.81 10.56 9.40
C GLY A 342 -7.88 11.36 10.69
N ARG A 343 -7.10 12.43 10.77
CA ARG A 343 -7.26 13.40 11.88
C ARG A 343 -8.55 14.18 11.73
N ASP A 344 -9.13 14.54 12.86
CA ASP A 344 -10.39 15.30 12.94
C ASP A 344 -11.52 14.73 12.06
N TYR A 345 -11.64 13.39 12.06
CA TYR A 345 -12.65 12.67 11.29
C TYR A 345 -14.04 12.86 11.94
N GLN A 346 -14.64 14.06 11.75
CA GLN A 346 -15.89 14.48 12.35
C GLN A 346 -16.94 14.79 11.30
N GLY A 347 -17.36 13.77 10.54
CA GLY A 347 -18.38 13.87 9.52
C GLY A 347 -18.57 12.53 8.80
N VAL A 348 -19.72 12.35 8.17
CA VAL A 348 -20.08 11.12 7.46
C VAL A 348 -19.55 11.17 6.04
N LYS A 349 -19.06 10.02 5.52
CA LYS A 349 -18.49 9.87 4.16
C LYS A 349 -17.40 10.92 3.83
N LEU A 350 -16.55 11.22 4.82
CA LEU A 350 -15.34 11.99 4.58
C LEU A 350 -14.31 11.12 3.84
N TYR A 351 -13.29 11.79 3.26
CA TYR A 351 -12.16 11.08 2.66
C TYR A 351 -11.44 10.20 3.69
N ASN A 352 -11.67 8.89 3.59
CA ASN A 352 -11.17 7.90 4.52
C ASN A 352 -9.79 7.42 4.09
N ARG A 353 -8.75 7.80 4.86
CA ARG A 353 -7.37 7.47 4.50
C ARG A 353 -7.02 5.99 4.68
N ALA A 354 -7.90 5.20 5.30
CA ALA A 354 -7.72 3.76 5.37
C ALA A 354 -8.13 3.06 4.07
N SER A 355 -9.24 3.50 3.43
CA SER A 355 -9.89 2.83 2.29
C SER A 355 -9.80 3.58 0.98
N ASP A 356 -9.82 4.94 1.00
CA ASP A 356 -9.90 5.75 -0.23
C ASP A 356 -8.55 6.26 -0.69
N MET A 357 -7.62 6.44 0.27
CA MET A 357 -6.29 6.96 -0.01
C MET A 357 -5.41 5.87 -0.62
N LYS A 358 -4.82 6.17 -1.76
CA LYS A 358 -3.75 5.36 -2.35
C LYS A 358 -2.42 6.11 -2.25
N GLN A 359 -1.43 5.49 -1.62
CA GLN A 359 -0.06 6.00 -1.52
C GLN A 359 0.95 4.89 -1.80
N GLN A 360 2.14 5.27 -2.22
CA GLN A 360 3.21 4.32 -2.47
C GLN A 360 3.56 3.56 -1.18
N PRO A 361 3.52 2.20 -1.16
CA PRO A 361 3.80 1.41 0.03
C PRO A 361 5.27 1.49 0.47
N ALA A 362 6.14 2.03 -0.37
CA ALA A 362 7.56 2.11 -0.13
C ALA A 362 8.13 0.72 0.30
N SER A 363 9.14 0.71 1.14
CA SER A 363 9.81 -0.54 1.56
C SER A 363 8.93 -1.53 2.33
N THR A 364 7.67 -1.22 2.66
CA THR A 364 6.76 -2.21 3.26
C THR A 364 6.38 -3.33 2.28
N ILE A 365 6.56 -3.13 0.99
CA ILE A 365 6.28 -4.14 -0.02
C ILE A 365 7.36 -5.22 -0.12
N LYS A 366 8.62 -4.94 0.28
CA LYS A 366 9.77 -5.85 0.13
C LYS A 366 9.55 -7.25 0.70
N PRO A 367 9.00 -7.41 1.92
CA PRO A 367 8.70 -8.74 2.44
C PRO A 367 7.71 -9.53 1.57
N LEU A 368 6.69 -8.85 1.06
CA LEU A 368 5.63 -9.47 0.25
C LEU A 368 6.11 -9.80 -1.17
N LEU A 369 6.75 -8.84 -1.84
CA LEU A 369 7.01 -8.92 -3.28
C LEU A 369 8.34 -9.59 -3.62
N SER A 370 9.42 -9.28 -2.89
CA SER A 370 10.75 -9.84 -3.20
C SER A 370 11.01 -11.12 -2.41
N TYR A 371 11.00 -11.05 -1.09
CA TYR A 371 11.54 -12.13 -0.25
C TYR A 371 10.55 -13.27 0.00
N ALA A 372 9.24 -13.01 0.13
CA ALA A 372 8.25 -14.09 0.23
C ALA A 372 8.22 -14.94 -1.06
N LEU A 373 8.30 -14.27 -2.23
CA LEU A 373 8.36 -14.96 -3.52
C LEU A 373 9.70 -15.70 -3.72
N ALA A 374 10.81 -15.20 -3.16
CA ALA A 374 12.07 -15.93 -3.18
C ALA A 374 12.00 -17.21 -2.34
N TYR A 375 11.39 -17.16 -1.16
CA TYR A 375 11.09 -18.36 -0.38
C TYR A 375 10.15 -19.30 -1.12
N GLU A 376 9.18 -18.78 -1.88
CA GLU A 376 8.22 -19.59 -2.61
C GLU A 376 8.86 -20.32 -3.80
N TYR A 377 9.59 -19.61 -4.64
CA TYR A 377 10.00 -20.11 -5.95
C TYR A 377 11.51 -20.44 -6.07
N LEU A 378 12.35 -19.85 -5.22
CA LEU A 378 13.79 -20.14 -5.19
C LEU A 378 14.18 -21.10 -4.07
N ASN A 379 13.23 -21.47 -3.20
CA ASN A 379 13.39 -22.39 -2.07
C ASN A 379 14.57 -22.03 -1.15
N TRP A 380 14.78 -20.73 -0.92
CA TRP A 380 15.84 -20.24 -0.06
C TRP A 380 15.60 -20.65 1.41
N SER A 381 16.68 -20.83 2.15
CA SER A 381 16.60 -21.02 3.61
C SER A 381 16.41 -19.68 4.33
N SER A 382 16.06 -19.74 5.61
CA SER A 382 15.97 -18.52 6.46
C SER A 382 17.31 -17.77 6.58
N GLU A 383 18.43 -18.45 6.36
CA GLU A 383 19.79 -17.91 6.47
C GLU A 383 20.45 -17.67 5.10
N HIS A 384 19.63 -17.54 4.04
CA HIS A 384 20.16 -17.27 2.70
C HIS A 384 20.91 -15.92 2.65
N VAL A 385 22.01 -15.92 1.90
CA VAL A 385 22.85 -14.73 1.70
C VAL A 385 22.49 -14.09 0.37
N VAL A 386 22.30 -12.77 0.40
CA VAL A 386 22.04 -11.93 -0.77
C VAL A 386 23.14 -10.89 -0.94
N GLU A 387 23.33 -10.43 -2.16
CA GLU A 387 24.41 -9.53 -2.55
C GLU A 387 23.94 -8.06 -2.56
N ASP A 388 24.51 -7.23 -1.69
CA ASP A 388 24.27 -5.80 -1.62
C ASP A 388 25.42 -5.04 -2.31
N PHE A 389 25.45 -5.09 -3.64
CA PHE A 389 26.40 -4.39 -4.48
C PHE A 389 25.74 -3.34 -5.38
N PRO A 390 26.51 -2.43 -6.01
CA PRO A 390 25.97 -1.51 -7.00
C PRO A 390 25.36 -2.28 -8.19
N ILE A 391 24.07 -2.03 -8.46
CA ILE A 391 23.35 -2.61 -9.61
C ILE A 391 22.47 -1.56 -10.27
N THR A 392 22.00 -1.85 -11.48
CA THR A 392 20.98 -1.08 -12.19
C THR A 392 19.63 -1.83 -12.18
N TYR A 393 18.53 -1.12 -12.47
CA TYR A 393 17.29 -1.81 -12.79
C TYR A 393 17.45 -2.68 -14.03
N PRO A 394 16.89 -3.90 -14.04
CA PRO A 394 16.97 -4.79 -15.19
C PRO A 394 16.59 -4.09 -16.50
N ASN A 395 17.36 -4.33 -17.54
CA ASN A 395 17.20 -3.74 -18.89
C ASN A 395 17.28 -2.20 -18.94
N THR A 396 17.92 -1.56 -17.96
CA THR A 396 18.10 -0.09 -17.93
C THR A 396 19.54 0.26 -17.48
N ASN A 397 19.89 1.55 -17.66
CA ASN A 397 21.13 2.12 -17.13
C ASN A 397 20.88 2.93 -15.83
N ILE A 398 19.73 2.74 -15.17
CA ILE A 398 19.37 3.50 -13.98
C ILE A 398 19.91 2.80 -12.75
N ASN A 399 20.84 3.44 -12.04
CA ASN A 399 21.44 2.91 -10.82
C ASN A 399 20.43 2.83 -9.67
N ILE A 400 20.54 1.78 -8.88
CA ILE A 400 19.78 1.59 -7.65
C ILE A 400 20.67 2.00 -6.47
N ASN A 401 20.19 2.97 -5.71
CA ASN A 401 20.88 3.45 -4.52
C ASN A 401 20.19 2.96 -3.25
N ASN A 402 20.99 2.57 -2.26
CA ASN A 402 20.51 2.36 -0.90
C ASN A 402 20.33 3.70 -0.18
N VAL A 403 19.45 3.75 0.83
CA VAL A 403 19.09 4.98 1.55
C VAL A 403 20.30 5.67 2.19
N ASP A 404 21.29 4.90 2.63
CA ASP A 404 22.52 5.39 3.25
C ASP A 404 23.68 5.55 2.26
N SER A 405 23.44 5.35 0.98
CA SER A 405 24.44 5.38 -0.12
C SER A 405 25.63 4.42 0.09
N ARG A 406 25.44 3.35 0.88
CA ARG A 406 26.44 2.32 1.16
C ARG A 406 26.01 1.00 0.56
N PHE A 407 26.99 0.12 0.38
CA PHE A 407 26.81 -1.27 -0.01
C PHE A 407 27.50 -2.16 1.02
N LEU A 408 26.80 -3.17 1.52
CA LEU A 408 27.27 -4.01 2.62
C LEU A 408 27.96 -5.31 2.16
N GLY A 409 27.96 -5.57 0.83
CA GLY A 409 28.49 -6.82 0.29
C GLY A 409 27.52 -7.98 0.49
N GLU A 410 28.03 -9.15 0.81
CA GLU A 410 27.21 -10.31 1.15
C GLU A 410 26.58 -10.13 2.54
N ILE A 411 25.25 -10.25 2.60
CA ILE A 411 24.47 -10.11 3.82
C ILE A 411 23.33 -11.13 3.85
N THR A 412 22.82 -11.46 5.04
CA THR A 412 21.66 -12.33 5.15
C THR A 412 20.37 -11.61 4.69
N ILE A 413 19.32 -12.37 4.30
CA ILE A 413 17.99 -11.80 4.01
C ILE A 413 17.50 -10.98 5.21
N GLU A 414 17.76 -11.44 6.44
CA GLU A 414 17.39 -10.71 7.65
C GLU A 414 18.06 -9.32 7.69
N ASP A 415 19.37 -9.24 7.44
CA ASP A 415 20.08 -7.95 7.39
C ASP A 415 19.58 -7.09 6.21
N ALA A 416 19.32 -7.70 5.06
CA ALA A 416 18.77 -7.00 3.89
C ALA A 416 17.41 -6.34 4.18
N LEU A 417 16.51 -7.06 4.86
CA LEU A 417 15.20 -6.52 5.30
C LEU A 417 15.36 -5.53 6.46
N GLY A 418 16.24 -5.84 7.42
CA GLY A 418 16.51 -5.00 8.58
C GLY A 418 17.06 -3.63 8.20
N TYR A 419 18.07 -3.60 7.36
CA TYR A 419 18.63 -2.37 6.78
C TYR A 419 17.85 -1.86 5.56
N SER A 420 16.77 -2.55 5.19
CA SER A 420 15.88 -2.14 4.08
C SER A 420 16.62 -1.89 2.76
N ARG A 421 17.60 -2.77 2.42
CA ARG A 421 18.44 -2.61 1.22
C ARG A 421 17.60 -2.61 -0.05
N ASN A 422 17.93 -1.71 -0.97
CA ASN A 422 17.19 -1.57 -2.23
C ASN A 422 17.74 -2.50 -3.31
N THR A 423 19.05 -2.57 -3.42
CA THR A 423 19.75 -3.42 -4.39
C THR A 423 19.33 -4.88 -4.26
N THR A 424 19.41 -5.42 -3.03
CA THR A 424 19.03 -6.81 -2.75
C THR A 424 17.57 -7.11 -3.06
N ALA A 425 16.66 -6.13 -2.80
CA ALA A 425 15.24 -6.33 -3.08
C ALA A 425 14.93 -6.40 -4.59
N VAL A 426 15.57 -5.55 -5.40
CA VAL A 426 15.40 -5.57 -6.86
C VAL A 426 16.08 -6.79 -7.48
N ASP A 427 17.28 -7.13 -7.05
CA ASP A 427 17.99 -8.32 -7.51
C ASP A 427 17.21 -9.60 -7.20
N THR A 428 16.69 -9.72 -5.98
CA THR A 428 15.84 -10.84 -5.58
C THR A 428 14.58 -10.93 -6.44
N LEU A 429 13.88 -9.81 -6.68
CA LEU A 429 12.71 -9.80 -7.56
C LEU A 429 13.07 -10.23 -8.99
N ASN A 430 14.21 -9.77 -9.50
CA ASN A 430 14.70 -10.18 -10.81
C ASN A 430 15.00 -11.69 -10.88
N LYS A 431 15.64 -12.24 -9.86
CA LYS A 431 15.87 -13.70 -9.75
C LYS A 431 14.56 -14.49 -9.75
N VAL A 432 13.54 -14.02 -9.03
CA VAL A 432 12.19 -14.61 -9.05
C VAL A 432 11.55 -14.47 -10.43
N ALA A 433 11.61 -13.29 -11.05
CA ALA A 433 11.04 -13.03 -12.36
C ALA A 433 11.66 -13.90 -13.47
N ASN A 434 12.95 -14.25 -13.34
CA ASN A 434 13.61 -15.17 -14.25
C ASN A 434 13.11 -16.63 -14.16
N VAL A 435 12.48 -16.99 -13.03
CA VAL A 435 11.90 -18.34 -12.82
C VAL A 435 10.43 -18.41 -13.24
N ILE A 436 9.62 -17.43 -12.83
CA ILE A 436 8.16 -17.49 -13.02
C ILE A 436 7.61 -16.47 -14.03
N GLY A 437 8.43 -15.52 -14.48
CA GLY A 437 8.01 -14.38 -15.30
C GLY A 437 7.42 -13.24 -14.50
N ILE A 438 7.62 -12.01 -15.00
CA ILE A 438 7.17 -10.78 -14.31
C ILE A 438 5.64 -10.68 -14.24
N SER A 439 4.93 -11.19 -15.25
CA SER A 439 3.46 -11.20 -15.30
C SER A 439 2.84 -12.05 -14.18
N GLN A 440 3.46 -13.18 -13.80
CA GLN A 440 2.98 -13.99 -12.66
C GLN A 440 3.12 -13.24 -11.33
N ILE A 441 4.13 -12.39 -11.23
CA ILE A 441 4.32 -11.51 -10.07
C ILE A 441 3.22 -10.42 -10.05
N GLY A 442 2.85 -9.89 -11.21
CA GLY A 442 1.71 -8.98 -11.34
C GLY A 442 0.39 -9.65 -10.91
N MET A 443 0.12 -10.88 -11.36
CA MET A 443 -1.06 -11.65 -10.93
C MET A 443 -1.06 -11.95 -9.42
N TYR A 444 0.10 -12.18 -8.83
CA TYR A 444 0.22 -12.33 -7.37
C TYR A 444 -0.20 -11.06 -6.63
N LEU A 445 0.20 -9.87 -7.08
CA LEU A 445 -0.26 -8.61 -6.50
C LEU A 445 -1.76 -8.40 -6.69
N ASP A 446 -2.29 -8.72 -7.88
CA ASP A 446 -3.71 -8.61 -8.20
C ASP A 446 -4.58 -9.50 -7.30
N SER A 447 -4.12 -10.72 -7.01
CA SER A 447 -4.82 -11.65 -6.13
C SER A 447 -5.08 -11.10 -4.71
N MET A 448 -4.35 -10.05 -4.31
CA MET A 448 -4.47 -9.36 -3.02
C MET A 448 -4.99 -7.92 -3.14
N ASN A 449 -5.53 -7.52 -4.27
CA ASN A 449 -5.97 -6.14 -4.56
C ASN A 449 -4.85 -5.09 -4.38
N LEU A 450 -3.59 -5.50 -4.64
CA LEU A 450 -2.42 -4.60 -4.58
C LEU A 450 -1.94 -4.15 -5.95
N LEU A 451 -2.46 -4.74 -7.03
CA LEU A 451 -2.11 -4.30 -8.38
C LEU A 451 -2.82 -2.97 -8.67
N ASP A 452 -2.05 -1.97 -9.05
CA ASP A 452 -2.52 -0.64 -9.41
C ASP A 452 -2.18 -0.27 -10.87
N TYR A 453 -1.84 -1.26 -11.66
CA TYR A 453 -1.36 -1.15 -13.03
C TYR A 453 -2.27 -1.92 -13.99
N GLU A 454 -2.48 -1.40 -15.20
CA GLU A 454 -3.38 -2.01 -16.20
C GLU A 454 -2.81 -3.32 -16.80
N SER A 455 -1.51 -3.56 -16.64
CA SER A 455 -0.82 -4.75 -17.13
C SER A 455 -0.24 -5.55 -15.97
N TYR A 456 -0.21 -6.86 -16.10
CA TYR A 456 0.52 -7.72 -15.16
C TYR A 456 2.05 -7.63 -15.32
N ASP A 457 2.56 -7.03 -16.38
CA ASP A 457 3.99 -6.78 -16.59
C ASP A 457 4.44 -5.54 -15.79
N ILE A 458 4.58 -5.73 -14.48
CA ILE A 458 4.92 -4.65 -13.55
C ILE A 458 6.36 -4.17 -13.67
N PRO A 459 6.65 -2.88 -13.42
CA PRO A 459 8.01 -2.37 -13.34
C PRO A 459 8.79 -2.93 -12.16
N TYR A 460 10.10 -3.16 -12.32
CA TYR A 460 10.98 -3.62 -11.22
C TYR A 460 11.07 -2.61 -10.04
N SER A 461 10.72 -1.33 -10.25
CA SER A 461 10.60 -0.34 -9.18
C SER A 461 9.57 -0.71 -8.11
N TYR A 462 8.62 -1.61 -8.43
CA TYR A 462 7.65 -2.15 -7.48
C TYR A 462 8.32 -2.90 -6.33
N ALA A 463 9.49 -3.51 -6.54
CA ALA A 463 10.30 -4.09 -5.45
C ALA A 463 10.63 -3.10 -4.33
N LEU A 464 10.66 -1.81 -4.64
CA LEU A 464 10.95 -0.72 -3.70
C LEU A 464 9.70 0.03 -3.25
N GLY A 465 8.53 -0.37 -3.76
CA GLY A 465 7.24 0.28 -3.50
C GLY A 465 6.97 1.51 -4.37
N GLY A 466 7.66 1.64 -5.51
CA GLY A 466 7.42 2.69 -6.50
C GLY A 466 6.19 2.41 -7.37
N PHE A 467 5.03 2.21 -6.75
CA PHE A 467 3.76 1.94 -7.39
C PHE A 467 3.21 3.18 -8.10
N LEU A 468 2.57 3.00 -9.24
CA LEU A 468 2.08 4.11 -10.07
C LEU A 468 1.00 4.93 -9.35
N ASN A 469 -0.06 4.27 -8.88
CA ASN A 469 -1.17 4.91 -8.17
C ASN A 469 -1.12 4.67 -6.65
N GLY A 470 -0.30 3.71 -6.20
CA GLY A 470 -0.17 3.32 -4.81
C GLY A 470 -1.22 2.31 -4.34
N VAL A 471 -1.19 2.02 -3.04
CA VAL A 471 -2.07 1.06 -2.38
C VAL A 471 -2.77 1.71 -1.20
N THR A 472 -3.92 1.17 -0.80
CA THR A 472 -4.59 1.60 0.43
C THR A 472 -4.00 0.90 1.65
N PRO A 473 -4.02 1.53 2.84
CA PRO A 473 -3.67 0.85 4.10
C PRO A 473 -4.48 -0.43 4.33
N LEU A 474 -5.75 -0.43 3.92
CA LEU A 474 -6.66 -1.56 4.04
C LEU A 474 -6.16 -2.81 3.29
N TYR A 475 -5.87 -2.69 1.99
CA TYR A 475 -5.42 -3.84 1.20
C TYR A 475 -3.99 -4.26 1.55
N LEU A 476 -3.12 -3.31 1.89
CA LEU A 476 -1.79 -3.64 2.39
C LEU A 476 -1.86 -4.43 3.72
N ALA A 477 -2.80 -4.08 4.61
CA ALA A 477 -3.03 -4.84 5.84
C ALA A 477 -3.58 -6.25 5.56
N GLY A 478 -4.47 -6.41 4.58
CA GLY A 478 -4.93 -7.72 4.11
C GLY A 478 -3.79 -8.61 3.63
N ALA A 479 -2.84 -8.05 2.87
CA ALA A 479 -1.66 -8.77 2.41
C ALA A 479 -0.70 -9.16 3.54
N TYR A 480 -0.56 -8.32 4.56
CA TYR A 480 0.21 -8.68 5.76
C TYR A 480 -0.53 -9.72 6.62
N ALA A 481 -1.87 -9.66 6.70
CA ALA A 481 -2.67 -10.68 7.37
C ALA A 481 -2.56 -12.05 6.67
N MET A 482 -2.38 -12.09 5.35
CA MET A 482 -2.10 -13.30 4.59
C MET A 482 -0.81 -13.99 5.09
N LEU A 483 0.24 -13.24 5.42
CA LEU A 483 1.47 -13.81 6.00
C LEU A 483 1.18 -14.44 7.36
N ALA A 484 0.38 -13.77 8.22
CA ALA A 484 -0.04 -14.30 9.51
C ALA A 484 -0.95 -15.55 9.39
N ASN A 485 -1.72 -15.64 8.30
CA ASN A 485 -2.59 -16.74 7.95
C ASN A 485 -1.91 -17.82 7.09
N TYR A 486 -0.60 -17.95 7.21
CA TYR A 486 0.18 -19.00 6.54
C TYR A 486 -0.07 -19.08 5.02
N GLY A 487 -0.11 -17.91 4.37
CA GLY A 487 -0.22 -17.79 2.92
C GLY A 487 -1.65 -17.81 2.35
N ILE A 488 -2.67 -17.81 3.20
CA ILE A 488 -4.08 -17.70 2.78
C ILE A 488 -4.52 -16.24 2.84
N TYR A 489 -4.86 -15.68 1.70
CA TYR A 489 -5.46 -14.36 1.58
C TYR A 489 -6.98 -14.45 1.61
N LYS A 490 -7.59 -13.54 2.35
CA LYS A 490 -9.03 -13.24 2.36
C LYS A 490 -9.18 -11.72 2.26
N GLU A 491 -10.12 -11.26 1.46
CA GLU A 491 -10.39 -9.83 1.42
C GLU A 491 -10.88 -9.32 2.78
N PRO A 492 -10.29 -8.24 3.32
CA PRO A 492 -10.72 -7.67 4.61
C PRO A 492 -12.20 -7.25 4.59
N THR A 493 -12.91 -7.53 5.67
CA THR A 493 -14.34 -7.21 5.83
C THR A 493 -14.65 -6.59 7.18
N THR A 494 -15.57 -5.63 7.22
CA THR A 494 -16.16 -5.06 8.44
C THR A 494 -17.42 -5.82 8.86
N ILE A 495 -18.05 -6.54 7.93
CA ILE A 495 -19.40 -7.09 8.06
C ILE A 495 -19.33 -8.57 8.43
N LYS A 496 -20.06 -8.93 9.50
CA LYS A 496 -20.27 -10.31 9.91
C LYS A 496 -21.53 -10.89 9.27
N SER A 497 -22.62 -10.13 9.30
CA SER A 497 -23.90 -10.49 8.66
C SER A 497 -24.80 -9.26 8.52
N ILE A 498 -25.73 -9.33 7.56
CA ILE A 498 -26.80 -8.35 7.38
C ILE A 498 -28.15 -9.08 7.48
N THR A 499 -29.04 -8.63 8.35
CA THR A 499 -30.42 -9.11 8.43
C THR A 499 -31.34 -8.04 7.85
N LEU A 500 -32.02 -8.36 6.74
CA LEU A 500 -33.02 -7.48 6.14
C LEU A 500 -34.28 -7.52 6.98
N LEU A 501 -34.77 -6.37 7.48
CA LEU A 501 -35.92 -6.31 8.40
C LEU A 501 -37.27 -6.56 7.70
N GLU A 502 -37.29 -6.42 6.38
CA GLU A 502 -38.51 -6.65 5.59
C GLU A 502 -38.96 -8.12 5.61
N ASN A 503 -38.03 -9.04 5.55
CA ASN A 503 -38.30 -10.48 5.38
C ASN A 503 -37.45 -11.37 6.29
N ASN A 504 -36.71 -10.80 7.24
CA ASN A 504 -35.78 -11.46 8.14
C ASN A 504 -34.70 -12.31 7.42
N LYS A 505 -34.43 -12.01 6.15
CA LYS A 505 -33.37 -12.70 5.39
C LYS A 505 -32.00 -12.30 5.92
N VAL A 506 -31.20 -13.27 6.28
CA VAL A 506 -29.80 -13.07 6.68
C VAL A 506 -28.88 -13.26 5.47
N VAL A 507 -28.04 -12.29 5.21
CA VAL A 507 -27.00 -12.32 4.19
C VAL A 507 -25.65 -12.23 4.87
N ILE A 508 -24.71 -13.10 4.47
CA ILE A 508 -23.33 -13.15 4.99
C ILE A 508 -22.39 -12.83 3.84
N PRO A 509 -21.30 -12.06 4.08
CA PRO A 509 -20.29 -11.83 3.05
C PRO A 509 -19.73 -13.15 2.50
N ASP A 510 -19.81 -13.34 1.20
CA ASP A 510 -19.11 -14.43 0.51
C ASP A 510 -17.69 -13.98 0.20
N ILE A 511 -16.73 -14.43 1.03
CA ILE A 511 -15.33 -14.04 0.93
C ILE A 511 -14.51 -15.26 0.53
N GLU A 512 -13.98 -15.22 -0.67
CA GLU A 512 -13.13 -16.27 -1.20
C GLU A 512 -11.81 -16.37 -0.42
N GLU A 513 -11.42 -17.59 -0.08
CA GLU A 513 -10.11 -17.90 0.50
C GLU A 513 -9.15 -18.29 -0.63
N LYS A 514 -8.10 -17.51 -0.82
CA LYS A 514 -7.08 -17.76 -1.84
C LYS A 514 -5.75 -18.13 -1.21
N ARG A 515 -5.20 -19.30 -1.55
CA ARG A 515 -3.82 -19.60 -1.20
C ARG A 515 -2.90 -18.91 -2.20
N VAL A 516 -2.18 -17.89 -1.73
CA VAL A 516 -1.27 -17.07 -2.56
C VAL A 516 0.20 -17.36 -2.28
N LEU A 517 0.51 -17.98 -1.14
CA LEU A 517 1.84 -18.51 -0.78
C LEU A 517 1.67 -19.89 -0.12
N SER A 518 2.70 -20.71 -0.19
CA SER A 518 2.78 -21.91 0.64
C SER A 518 2.88 -21.52 2.13
N GLU A 519 2.44 -22.43 2.99
CA GLU A 519 2.51 -22.27 4.45
C GLU A 519 3.97 -22.08 4.91
N GLU A 520 4.86 -22.82 4.27
CA GLU A 520 6.30 -22.79 4.53
C GLU A 520 6.91 -21.43 4.19
N SER A 521 6.58 -20.87 3.03
CA SER A 521 7.10 -19.56 2.61
C SER A 521 6.57 -18.44 3.47
N ALA A 522 5.29 -18.47 3.82
CA ALA A 522 4.70 -17.53 4.75
C ALA A 522 5.35 -17.60 6.15
N PHE A 523 5.69 -18.81 6.62
CA PHE A 523 6.43 -18.99 7.87
C PHE A 523 7.85 -18.45 7.77
N LEU A 524 8.59 -18.75 6.69
CA LEU A 524 9.98 -18.31 6.52
C LEU A 524 10.10 -16.79 6.53
N ILE A 525 9.25 -16.08 5.77
CA ILE A 525 9.25 -14.61 5.80
C ILE A 525 8.81 -14.05 7.16
N THR A 526 7.84 -14.68 7.82
CA THR A 526 7.41 -14.31 9.17
C THR A 526 8.53 -14.45 10.18
N ASN A 527 9.27 -15.57 10.14
CA ASN A 527 10.42 -15.80 11.01
C ASN A 527 11.51 -14.74 10.79
N THR A 528 11.79 -14.40 9.54
CA THR A 528 12.75 -13.34 9.19
C THR A 528 12.32 -11.98 9.76
N LEU A 529 11.04 -11.60 9.57
CA LEU A 529 10.51 -10.32 10.08
C LEU A 529 10.47 -10.25 11.61
N LYS A 530 10.20 -11.38 12.30
CA LYS A 530 10.30 -11.48 13.78
C LYS A 530 11.73 -11.17 14.23
N ASN A 531 12.73 -11.74 13.57
CA ASN A 531 14.13 -11.51 13.90
C ASN A 531 14.54 -10.05 13.65
N VAL A 532 14.09 -9.45 12.54
CA VAL A 532 14.29 -8.02 12.24
C VAL A 532 13.77 -7.14 13.37
N VAL A 533 12.58 -7.42 13.89
CA VAL A 533 11.99 -6.69 15.02
C VAL A 533 12.78 -6.94 16.31
N LYS A 534 13.14 -8.21 16.60
CA LYS A 534 13.89 -8.60 17.80
C LYS A 534 15.27 -7.94 17.86
N LYS A 535 15.98 -7.87 16.75
CA LYS A 535 17.30 -7.20 16.64
C LYS A 535 17.18 -5.67 16.55
N ASN A 536 15.96 -5.14 16.44
CA ASN A 536 15.64 -3.72 16.48
C ASN A 536 16.38 -2.87 15.43
N TYR A 537 16.51 -3.36 14.20
CA TYR A 537 17.11 -2.60 13.10
C TYR A 537 16.44 -1.24 12.93
N TRP A 538 17.22 -0.17 12.88
CA TRP A 538 16.73 1.20 12.76
C TRP A 538 15.52 1.53 13.66
N SER A 539 15.52 0.98 14.88
CA SER A 539 14.47 1.17 15.88
C SER A 539 13.09 0.59 15.51
N ILE A 540 12.97 -0.30 14.55
CA ILE A 540 11.70 -0.95 14.19
C ILE A 540 11.07 -1.68 15.38
N GLY A 541 11.88 -2.32 16.23
CA GLY A 541 11.43 -3.05 17.41
C GLY A 541 10.77 -2.16 18.47
N THR A 542 11.00 -0.84 18.45
CA THR A 542 10.33 0.07 19.39
C THR A 542 8.83 0.21 19.12
N GLY A 543 8.35 -0.23 17.93
CA GLY A 543 6.93 -0.37 17.61
C GLY A 543 6.30 -1.64 18.20
N ALA A 544 7.07 -2.62 18.65
CA ALA A 544 6.54 -3.82 19.26
C ALA A 544 5.98 -3.52 20.67
N PRO A 545 4.76 -4.01 20.99
CA PRO A 545 4.28 -3.99 22.36
C PRO A 545 5.09 -4.93 23.25
N LYS A 546 5.12 -4.65 24.54
CA LYS A 546 5.84 -5.49 25.51
C LYS A 546 5.26 -6.92 25.52
N ASN A 547 6.12 -7.91 25.35
CA ASN A 547 5.78 -9.32 25.34
C ASN A 547 4.83 -9.76 24.20
N VAL A 548 4.70 -8.97 23.14
CA VAL A 548 3.99 -9.38 21.93
C VAL A 548 5.01 -9.72 20.85
N ILE A 549 4.89 -10.91 20.27
CA ILE A 549 5.75 -11.36 19.16
C ILE A 549 5.16 -10.84 17.87
N ILE A 550 5.91 -10.01 17.15
CA ILE A 550 5.48 -9.43 15.87
C ILE A 550 6.53 -9.58 14.78
N GLY A 551 6.07 -9.73 13.55
CA GLY A 551 6.83 -9.43 12.35
C GLY A 551 6.43 -8.04 11.84
N ALA A 552 7.39 -7.21 11.44
CA ALA A 552 7.07 -5.87 10.95
C ALA A 552 8.08 -5.35 9.93
N LYS A 553 7.63 -4.37 9.13
CA LYS A 553 8.47 -3.61 8.19
C LYS A 553 8.05 -2.13 8.18
N THR A 554 9.04 -1.26 8.16
CA THR A 554 8.85 0.19 7.94
C THR A 554 8.94 0.52 6.45
N GLY A 555 8.25 1.58 6.04
CA GLY A 555 8.33 2.16 4.71
C GLY A 555 8.50 3.67 4.78
N THR A 556 9.27 4.21 3.86
CA THR A 556 9.45 5.65 3.67
C THR A 556 9.51 5.93 2.19
N SER A 557 8.66 6.80 1.68
CA SER A 557 8.73 7.28 0.30
C SER A 557 9.35 8.68 0.22
N ASN A 558 9.97 8.97 -0.92
CA ASN A 558 10.64 10.24 -1.19
C ASN A 558 9.88 11.00 -2.28
N PHE A 559 10.17 12.29 -2.38
CA PHE A 559 9.73 13.12 -3.49
C PHE A 559 10.65 12.96 -4.71
N PRO A 560 10.13 13.04 -5.94
CA PRO A 560 10.96 13.28 -7.13
C PRO A 560 11.72 14.59 -7.00
N SER A 561 12.96 14.66 -7.54
CA SER A 561 13.81 15.85 -7.47
C SER A 561 13.14 17.10 -8.05
N GLU A 562 12.38 16.95 -9.13
CA GLU A 562 11.61 18.05 -9.72
C GLU A 562 10.58 18.62 -8.73
N THR A 563 9.89 17.75 -8.00
CA THR A 563 8.91 18.14 -6.98
C THR A 563 9.57 18.85 -5.80
N LEU A 564 10.74 18.37 -5.35
CA LEU A 564 11.51 19.02 -4.28
C LEU A 564 11.88 20.46 -4.66
N ASN A 565 12.38 20.66 -5.89
CA ASN A 565 12.73 21.98 -6.40
C ASN A 565 11.51 22.89 -6.52
N LYS A 566 10.40 22.39 -7.08
CA LYS A 566 9.15 23.14 -7.25
C LYS A 566 8.55 23.61 -5.92
N LEU A 567 8.66 22.79 -4.88
CA LEU A 567 8.07 23.05 -3.56
C LEU A 567 9.08 23.75 -2.61
N ASN A 568 10.33 23.92 -3.05
CA ASN A 568 11.43 24.40 -2.22
C ASN A 568 11.64 23.55 -0.95
N TYR A 569 11.59 22.23 -1.12
CA TYR A 569 11.83 21.26 -0.05
C TYR A 569 13.29 20.82 0.00
N PRO A 570 13.82 20.44 1.18
CA PRO A 570 15.16 19.87 1.29
C PRO A 570 15.30 18.59 0.45
N TYR A 571 16.49 18.33 -0.08
CA TYR A 571 16.77 17.15 -0.90
C TYR A 571 16.42 15.81 -0.22
N ASN A 572 16.52 15.76 1.11
CA ASN A 572 16.21 14.58 1.93
C ASN A 572 14.80 14.61 2.54
N ALA A 573 13.89 15.40 2.01
CA ALA A 573 12.49 15.42 2.44
C ALA A 573 11.81 14.11 2.09
N ASN A 574 11.10 13.52 3.07
CA ASN A 574 10.32 12.31 2.89
C ASN A 574 8.82 12.66 2.81
N LYS A 575 8.08 11.89 2.01
CA LYS A 575 6.66 12.12 1.72
C LYS A 575 5.75 11.32 2.65
N ASP A 576 5.94 10.02 2.73
CA ASP A 576 5.11 9.08 3.45
C ASP A 576 5.94 8.25 4.43
N ILE A 577 5.37 7.93 5.59
CA ILE A 577 5.96 7.04 6.58
C ILE A 577 4.95 5.94 6.90
N TRP A 578 5.37 4.69 6.77
CA TRP A 578 4.58 3.51 7.02
C TRP A 578 5.14 2.66 8.15
N TYR A 579 4.26 2.03 8.90
CA TYR A 579 4.58 0.93 9.77
C TYR A 579 3.55 -0.19 9.54
N ALA A 580 3.99 -1.30 8.95
CA ALA A 580 3.17 -2.48 8.68
C ALA A 580 3.69 -3.64 9.53
N GLY A 581 2.81 -4.30 10.27
CA GLY A 581 3.22 -5.41 11.12
C GLY A 581 2.05 -6.25 11.61
N TYR A 582 2.37 -7.43 12.13
CA TYR A 582 1.41 -8.42 12.58
C TYR A 582 1.94 -9.30 13.70
N SER A 583 1.06 -9.73 14.58
CA SER A 583 1.20 -10.87 15.48
C SER A 583 0.51 -12.09 14.87
N LYS A 584 0.48 -13.21 15.56
CA LYS A 584 -0.25 -14.41 15.10
C LYS A 584 -1.75 -14.12 14.95
N ASP A 585 -2.31 -13.25 15.79
CA ASP A 585 -3.75 -12.99 15.92
C ASP A 585 -4.23 -11.69 15.28
N TYR A 586 -3.38 -10.65 15.20
CA TYR A 586 -3.75 -9.34 14.66
C TYR A 586 -2.70 -8.75 13.71
N THR A 587 -3.19 -8.03 12.72
CA THR A 587 -2.39 -7.22 11.77
C THR A 587 -2.79 -5.77 11.85
N SER A 588 -1.83 -4.86 11.76
CA SER A 588 -2.10 -3.43 11.62
C SER A 588 -1.13 -2.79 10.63
N VAL A 589 -1.66 -1.90 9.81
CA VAL A 589 -0.89 -1.05 8.89
C VAL A 589 -1.26 0.39 9.16
N ILE A 590 -0.26 1.20 9.47
CA ILE A 590 -0.41 2.62 9.79
C ILE A 590 0.42 3.45 8.83
N TRP A 591 -0.23 4.37 8.18
CA TRP A 591 0.37 5.43 7.36
C TRP A 591 0.33 6.77 8.09
N THR A 592 1.33 7.59 7.88
CA THR A 592 1.32 9.02 8.19
C THR A 592 1.98 9.81 7.08
N GLY A 593 1.41 10.96 6.76
CA GLY A 593 1.85 11.81 5.64
C GLY A 593 1.08 13.12 5.60
N PHE A 594 0.90 13.67 4.41
CA PHE A 594 0.25 14.95 4.19
C PHE A 594 -0.69 14.85 2.98
N ASP A 595 -1.90 15.40 3.09
CA ASP A 595 -2.87 15.41 1.98
C ASP A 595 -2.46 16.34 0.84
N GLN A 596 -1.78 17.43 1.19
CA GLN A 596 -1.30 18.44 0.25
C GLN A 596 0.15 18.80 0.58
N HIS A 597 0.92 19.03 -0.47
CA HIS A 597 2.30 19.52 -0.38
C HIS A 597 2.33 20.98 -0.79
N ILE A 598 2.64 21.85 0.17
CA ILE A 598 2.55 23.30 0.00
C ILE A 598 3.98 23.86 -0.06
N ALA A 599 4.26 24.64 -1.11
CA ALA A 599 5.58 25.27 -1.28
C ALA A 599 5.94 26.16 -0.07
N ASN A 600 7.18 26.04 0.40
CA ASN A 600 7.72 26.73 1.56
C ASN A 600 7.09 26.35 2.92
N GLU A 601 6.17 25.36 2.96
CA GLU A 601 5.59 24.83 4.19
C GLU A 601 6.22 23.49 4.56
N LYS A 602 6.21 23.12 5.86
CA LYS A 602 6.76 21.85 6.34
C LYS A 602 5.78 20.67 6.16
N THR A 603 5.17 20.56 4.97
CA THR A 603 4.33 19.42 4.60
C THR A 603 5.16 18.26 4.02
N TYR A 604 6.25 17.94 4.72
CA TYR A 604 7.17 16.84 4.49
C TYR A 604 7.83 16.43 5.82
N PHE A 605 8.44 15.26 5.87
CA PHE A 605 9.26 14.83 7.01
C PHE A 605 10.73 15.15 6.74
N ALA A 606 11.36 15.92 7.64
CA ALA A 606 12.68 16.49 7.39
C ALA A 606 13.84 15.49 7.47
N ASN A 607 13.97 14.74 8.57
CA ASN A 607 15.06 13.80 8.82
C ASN A 607 14.77 12.90 10.04
N LYS A 608 15.75 12.11 10.46
CA LYS A 608 15.64 11.20 11.62
C LYS A 608 15.21 11.85 12.94
N ASN A 609 15.44 13.15 13.10
CA ASN A 609 15.09 13.91 14.32
C ASN A 609 13.66 14.49 14.25
N ASP A 610 12.97 14.37 13.13
CA ASP A 610 11.58 14.80 13.02
C ASP A 610 10.67 13.85 13.82
N LYS A 611 10.13 14.35 14.93
CA LYS A 611 9.29 13.55 15.85
C LYS A 611 8.04 12.97 15.18
N ARG A 612 7.58 13.61 14.09
CA ARG A 612 6.42 13.17 13.30
C ARG A 612 6.62 11.81 12.65
N ILE A 613 7.87 11.44 12.35
CA ILE A 613 8.22 10.11 11.77
C ILE A 613 7.83 8.96 12.68
N SER A 614 7.84 9.15 14.01
CA SER A 614 7.53 8.11 14.98
C SER A 614 6.03 7.85 15.15
N ILE A 615 5.16 8.69 14.63
CA ILE A 615 3.70 8.63 14.89
C ILE A 615 3.09 7.29 14.44
N SER A 616 3.38 6.82 13.22
CA SER A 616 2.85 5.54 12.73
C SER A 616 3.23 4.37 13.64
N ARG A 617 4.49 4.34 14.09
CA ARG A 617 5.01 3.31 15.00
C ARG A 617 4.39 3.39 16.39
N LEU A 618 4.19 4.59 16.94
CA LEU A 618 3.56 4.78 18.25
C LEU A 618 2.09 4.37 18.23
N ILE A 619 1.36 4.73 17.17
CA ILE A 619 -0.03 4.29 16.97
C ILE A 619 -0.09 2.77 16.88
N PHE A 620 0.72 2.15 16.01
CA PHE A 620 0.79 0.69 15.90
C PHE A 620 1.00 0.02 17.26
N LYS A 621 2.03 0.45 18.00
CA LYS A 621 2.32 -0.08 19.34
C LYS A 621 1.14 0.01 20.29
N LYS A 622 0.47 1.17 20.32
CA LYS A 622 -0.65 1.44 21.22
C LYS A 622 -1.84 0.53 20.89
N LEU A 623 -2.20 0.43 19.63
CA LEU A 623 -3.34 -0.39 19.17
C LEU A 623 -3.06 -1.89 19.38
N MET A 624 -1.91 -2.37 18.92
CA MET A 624 -1.55 -3.78 19.07
C MET A 624 -1.39 -4.20 20.54
N SER A 625 -1.02 -3.28 21.45
CA SER A 625 -0.95 -3.59 22.90
C SER A 625 -2.32 -3.87 23.52
N GLN A 626 -3.42 -3.44 22.90
CA GLN A 626 -4.78 -3.66 23.38
C GLN A 626 -5.39 -4.98 22.91
N VAL A 627 -4.99 -5.45 21.73
CA VAL A 627 -5.66 -6.58 21.06
C VAL A 627 -4.79 -7.81 20.92
N ALA A 628 -3.49 -7.66 20.68
CA ALA A 628 -2.61 -8.79 20.41
C ALA A 628 -2.28 -9.59 21.67
N ALA A 629 -2.31 -10.91 21.57
CA ALA A 629 -2.00 -11.83 22.64
C ALA A 629 -0.50 -11.78 23.02
N LYS A 630 -0.23 -11.80 24.32
CA LYS A 630 1.15 -11.83 24.83
C LYS A 630 1.75 -13.22 24.69
N ASN A 631 3.03 -13.28 24.32
CA ASN A 631 3.83 -14.50 24.19
C ASN A 631 3.23 -15.56 23.25
N LEU A 632 2.34 -15.15 22.34
CA LEU A 632 1.78 -16.03 21.31
C LEU A 632 2.70 -16.01 20.08
N ASP A 633 3.39 -17.13 19.81
CA ASP A 633 4.27 -17.28 18.64
C ASP A 633 3.56 -18.03 17.51
N PHE A 634 4.12 -17.94 16.32
CA PHE A 634 3.68 -18.65 15.13
C PHE A 634 4.09 -20.12 15.21
N ASP A 635 3.20 -21.02 14.81
CA ASP A 635 3.51 -22.44 14.73
C ASP A 635 4.47 -22.71 13.56
N ILE A 636 5.34 -23.70 13.75
CA ILE A 636 6.23 -24.15 12.68
C ILE A 636 5.46 -25.15 11.82
N PRO A 637 5.28 -24.88 10.52
CA PRO A 637 4.59 -25.80 9.61
C PRO A 637 5.27 -27.16 9.55
N GLN A 638 4.47 -28.22 9.29
CA GLN A 638 4.99 -29.58 9.16
C GLN A 638 5.97 -29.71 7.97
N GLY A 639 5.83 -28.89 6.94
CA GLY A 639 6.71 -28.83 5.78
C GLY A 639 8.05 -28.10 6.02
N ILE A 640 8.32 -27.66 7.27
CA ILE A 640 9.57 -26.99 7.63
C ILE A 640 10.48 -27.92 8.43
N THR A 641 11.75 -27.94 8.04
CA THR A 641 12.84 -28.62 8.77
C THR A 641 13.82 -27.58 9.33
N LYS A 642 14.38 -27.86 10.50
CA LYS A 642 15.34 -26.99 11.17
C LYS A 642 16.68 -27.71 11.28
N ILE A 643 17.73 -27.17 10.66
CA ILE A 643 19.04 -27.83 10.49
C ILE A 643 20.15 -26.83 10.76
N ASN A 644 21.27 -27.34 11.31
CA ASN A 644 22.48 -26.56 11.49
C ASN A 644 23.31 -26.53 10.21
N ILE A 645 23.57 -25.34 9.70
CA ILE A 645 24.38 -25.12 8.49
C ILE A 645 25.54 -24.17 8.77
N VAL A 646 26.49 -24.16 7.83
CA VAL A 646 27.54 -23.15 7.83
C VAL A 646 26.99 -21.84 7.26
N LYS A 647 27.05 -20.78 8.07
CA LYS A 647 26.59 -19.45 7.69
C LYS A 647 27.41 -18.90 6.53
N GLY A 648 26.74 -18.38 5.52
CA GLY A 648 27.37 -17.64 4.42
C GLY A 648 27.79 -18.50 3.22
N ILE A 649 27.49 -19.79 3.23
CA ILE A 649 27.79 -20.68 2.09
C ILE A 649 26.51 -20.96 1.29
N TYR A 650 26.62 -20.82 -0.03
CA TYR A 650 25.60 -21.27 -0.98
C TYR A 650 26.30 -21.92 -2.20
N PRO A 651 25.91 -23.14 -2.64
CA PRO A 651 24.87 -24.01 -2.05
C PRO A 651 25.13 -24.37 -0.60
N TYR A 652 24.04 -24.55 0.19
CA TYR A 652 24.13 -24.79 1.63
C TYR A 652 24.86 -26.08 1.96
N VAL A 653 25.57 -26.08 3.08
CA VAL A 653 26.26 -27.26 3.63
C VAL A 653 25.95 -27.40 5.12
N LEU A 654 25.92 -28.65 5.60
CA LEU A 654 25.75 -28.96 7.01
C LEU A 654 26.97 -28.52 7.81
N ALA A 655 26.73 -28.00 9.02
CA ALA A 655 27.80 -27.69 9.94
C ALA A 655 28.28 -28.98 10.64
N SER A 656 29.59 -29.21 10.62
CA SER A 656 30.26 -30.25 11.40
C SER A 656 30.83 -29.68 12.70
N GLU A 657 31.41 -30.53 13.55
CA GLU A 657 31.99 -30.13 14.83
C GLU A 657 33.15 -29.15 14.72
N ILE A 658 33.86 -29.15 13.57
CA ILE A 658 34.97 -28.22 13.31
C ILE A 658 34.53 -26.78 13.05
N ILE A 659 33.21 -26.55 12.80
CA ILE A 659 32.71 -25.23 12.46
C ILE A 659 32.58 -24.39 13.76
N PRO A 660 33.23 -23.22 13.82
CA PRO A 660 33.10 -22.32 14.98
C PRO A 660 31.64 -21.98 15.29
N PRO A 661 31.25 -21.82 16.57
CA PRO A 661 29.88 -21.48 16.95
C PRO A 661 29.32 -20.23 16.27
N SER A 662 30.16 -19.27 15.93
CA SER A 662 29.78 -18.04 15.22
C SER A 662 29.33 -18.28 13.77
N LEU A 663 29.76 -19.37 13.17
CA LEU A 663 29.43 -19.79 11.82
C LEU A 663 28.45 -20.97 11.77
N ASN A 664 28.19 -21.63 12.89
CA ASN A 664 27.19 -22.70 13.01
C ASN A 664 25.84 -22.07 13.33
N VAL A 665 24.96 -21.96 12.34
CA VAL A 665 23.65 -21.33 12.49
C VAL A 665 22.54 -22.31 12.21
N GLN A 666 21.46 -22.14 12.96
CA GLN A 666 20.26 -22.95 12.82
C GLN A 666 19.33 -22.31 11.79
N ALA A 667 19.20 -22.95 10.62
CA ALA A 667 18.39 -22.49 9.51
C ALA A 667 17.11 -23.30 9.34
N TYR A 668 16.05 -22.64 8.88
CA TYR A 668 14.82 -23.28 8.47
C TYR A 668 14.80 -23.51 6.96
N PHE A 669 14.37 -24.70 6.53
CA PHE A 669 14.25 -25.14 5.15
C PHE A 669 12.86 -25.68 4.88
N LYS A 670 12.36 -25.53 3.65
CA LYS A 670 11.29 -26.37 3.16
C LYS A 670 11.80 -27.81 3.07
N LYS A 671 11.01 -28.78 3.50
CA LYS A 671 11.35 -30.20 3.40
C LYS A 671 11.66 -30.59 1.96
N GLY A 672 12.78 -31.33 1.78
CA GLY A 672 13.28 -31.76 0.47
C GLY A 672 14.26 -30.77 -0.18
N TYR A 673 14.53 -29.63 0.47
CA TYR A 673 15.51 -28.63 0.02
C TYR A 673 16.67 -28.44 1.01
N GLU A 674 16.77 -29.32 1.98
CA GLU A 674 17.87 -29.33 2.97
C GLU A 674 19.18 -29.75 2.31
N PRO A 675 20.32 -29.22 2.78
CA PRO A 675 21.62 -29.72 2.35
C PRO A 675 21.85 -31.16 2.86
N SER A 676 22.49 -31.99 2.05
CA SER A 676 22.85 -33.35 2.39
C SER A 676 24.35 -33.53 2.66
N SER A 677 25.17 -32.58 2.24
CA SER A 677 26.64 -32.63 2.41
C SER A 677 27.10 -31.75 3.54
N TYR A 678 28.10 -32.24 4.28
CA TYR A 678 28.80 -31.45 5.27
C TYR A 678 29.82 -30.52 4.62
N TYR A 679 30.18 -29.45 5.33
CA TYR A 679 31.29 -28.60 4.97
C TYR A 679 32.54 -29.45 4.90
N GLN A 680 33.27 -29.32 3.79
CA GLN A 680 34.55 -29.97 3.57
C GLN A 680 35.66 -28.95 3.75
N LEU A 681 36.66 -29.32 4.55
CA LEU A 681 37.85 -28.49 4.66
C LEU A 681 38.57 -28.42 3.30
N PRO A 682 39.11 -27.26 2.91
CA PRO A 682 40.00 -27.20 1.77
C PRO A 682 41.17 -28.13 1.96
N ASP A 683 41.61 -28.81 0.90
CA ASP A 683 42.80 -29.66 0.96
C ASP A 683 44.06 -28.82 1.19
N LEU A 684 44.86 -29.21 2.18
CA LEU A 684 46.21 -28.70 2.32
C LEU A 684 47.09 -29.37 1.24
N HIS A 685 47.55 -28.58 0.29
CA HIS A 685 48.52 -29.08 -0.69
C HIS A 685 49.75 -29.61 0.03
N ASN A 686 50.38 -30.63 -0.56
CA ASN A 686 51.66 -31.15 -0.03
C ASN A 686 52.78 -30.17 -0.36
N VAL A 687 53.84 -30.19 0.44
CA VAL A 687 55.08 -29.51 0.10
C VAL A 687 55.71 -30.27 -1.06
N GLU A 688 55.74 -29.66 -2.24
CA GLU A 688 56.26 -30.31 -3.45
C GLU A 688 57.78 -30.05 -3.64
N THR A 689 58.22 -28.86 -3.21
CA THR A 689 59.62 -28.42 -3.28
C THR A 689 59.96 -27.65 -2.01
N LEU A 690 61.21 -27.74 -1.62
CA LEU A 690 61.73 -27.02 -0.48
C LEU A 690 63.14 -26.52 -0.83
N ASP A 691 63.34 -25.22 -0.76
CA ASP A 691 64.69 -24.67 -0.94
C ASP A 691 65.27 -24.39 0.44
N ILE A 692 66.53 -24.90 0.63
CA ILE A 692 67.25 -24.72 1.90
C ILE A 692 68.51 -23.99 1.62
N PHE A 693 68.79 -22.91 2.31
CA PHE A 693 69.99 -22.10 2.15
C PHE A 693 70.72 -21.94 3.49
N LEU A 694 72.05 -22.02 3.44
CA LEU A 694 72.90 -21.66 4.56
C LEU A 694 73.22 -20.17 4.47
N VAL A 695 72.71 -19.40 5.49
CA VAL A 695 72.92 -17.96 5.56
C VAL A 695 73.65 -17.62 6.87
N GLY A 696 74.96 -17.48 6.82
CA GLY A 696 75.80 -17.33 8.01
C GLY A 696 75.82 -18.59 8.85
N ASP A 697 75.38 -18.50 10.11
CA ASP A 697 75.25 -19.60 11.09
C ASP A 697 73.85 -20.18 11.16
N LYS A 698 72.96 -19.87 10.15
CA LYS A 698 71.56 -20.28 10.13
C LYS A 698 71.22 -20.98 8.83
N LEU A 699 70.28 -21.96 8.94
CA LEU A 699 69.59 -22.57 7.79
C LEU A 699 68.27 -21.89 7.58
N GLU A 700 68.04 -21.35 6.40
CA GLU A 700 66.76 -20.84 5.98
C GLU A 700 66.04 -21.88 5.14
N VAL A 701 64.84 -22.29 5.57
CA VAL A 701 63.95 -23.23 4.89
C VAL A 701 62.85 -22.41 4.23
N HIS A 702 62.85 -22.37 2.90
CA HIS A 702 61.94 -21.61 2.07
C HIS A 702 60.86 -22.54 1.51
N PHE A 703 59.63 -22.30 1.89
CA PHE A 703 58.43 -23.00 1.39
C PHE A 703 57.86 -22.32 0.17
N PRO A 704 57.22 -23.04 -0.75
CA PRO A 704 56.31 -22.46 -1.73
C PRO A 704 55.19 -21.65 -1.04
N LEU A 705 54.91 -20.49 -1.59
CA LEU A 705 53.79 -19.66 -1.07
C LEU A 705 52.46 -20.35 -1.30
N VAL A 706 51.71 -20.64 -0.26
CA VAL A 706 50.32 -21.07 -0.34
C VAL A 706 49.48 -19.87 -0.70
N LYS A 707 48.99 -19.81 -1.92
CA LYS A 707 48.05 -18.76 -2.37
C LYS A 707 46.64 -19.16 -1.97
N TYR A 708 46.11 -18.57 -0.90
CA TYR A 708 44.68 -18.55 -0.70
C TYR A 708 44.07 -17.51 -1.62
N ASN A 709 43.04 -17.89 -2.37
CA ASN A 709 42.20 -16.96 -3.19
C ASN A 709 41.26 -16.15 -2.30
N ASN A 710 41.78 -15.44 -1.30
CA ASN A 710 40.99 -14.67 -0.33
C ASN A 710 41.09 -13.16 -0.60
N LYS A 711 40.54 -12.69 -1.74
CA LYS A 711 40.31 -11.28 -1.94
C LYS A 711 38.85 -11.02 -2.36
N LEU A 712 37.95 -11.19 -1.39
CA LEU A 712 36.69 -10.51 -1.43
C LEU A 712 36.54 -9.78 -0.10
N ASP A 713 36.74 -8.48 -0.09
CA ASP A 713 36.69 -7.63 1.10
C ASP A 713 35.31 -7.58 1.81
N LYS A 714 34.35 -8.44 1.39
CA LYS A 714 32.94 -8.41 1.84
C LYS A 714 32.26 -9.77 1.70
N VAL A 715 32.78 -10.79 2.37
CA VAL A 715 32.16 -12.13 2.42
C VAL A 715 31.77 -12.45 3.86
N ILE A 716 30.59 -13.08 4.05
CA ILE A 716 30.16 -13.58 5.36
C ILE A 716 31.00 -14.79 5.76
N PHE A 717 31.41 -15.60 4.79
CA PHE A 717 32.19 -16.81 4.98
C PHE A 717 33.50 -16.78 4.19
N SER A 718 34.58 -17.21 4.84
CA SER A 718 35.81 -17.63 4.18
C SER A 718 36.36 -18.82 4.94
N ASP A 719 37.06 -19.73 4.23
CA ASP A 719 37.67 -20.92 4.85
C ASP A 719 38.61 -20.56 6.02
N SER A 720 39.29 -19.43 5.93
CA SER A 720 40.18 -18.94 6.99
C SER A 720 39.45 -18.61 8.32
N LEU A 721 38.14 -18.39 8.30
CA LEU A 721 37.37 -18.26 9.54
C LEU A 721 37.28 -19.58 10.31
N VAL A 722 37.30 -20.71 9.60
CA VAL A 722 37.32 -22.07 10.14
C VAL A 722 38.74 -22.53 10.41
N THR A 723 39.63 -22.42 9.42
CA THR A 723 40.96 -23.01 9.43
C THR A 723 42.02 -22.16 10.12
N GLY A 724 41.79 -20.84 10.22
CA GLY A 724 42.85 -19.87 10.50
C GLY A 724 43.80 -19.73 9.30
N ASP A 725 44.95 -19.16 9.53
CA ASP A 725 46.03 -19.10 8.54
C ASP A 725 46.65 -20.48 8.29
N VAL A 726 47.30 -20.67 7.16
CA VAL A 726 48.16 -21.81 6.96
C VAL A 726 49.52 -21.52 7.59
N LEU A 727 49.92 -22.40 8.50
CA LEU A 727 51.22 -22.37 9.11
C LEU A 727 52.21 -23.23 8.31
N TYR A 728 53.37 -22.72 8.12
CA TYR A 728 54.54 -23.41 7.61
C TYR A 728 55.25 -24.09 8.77
N CYS A 729 55.42 -25.39 8.75
CA CYS A 729 55.91 -26.17 9.89
C CYS A 729 57.11 -26.99 9.48
N VAL A 730 58.09 -27.06 10.37
CA VAL A 730 59.30 -27.88 10.22
C VAL A 730 59.47 -28.66 11.53
N ASP A 731 59.43 -29.99 11.44
CA ASP A 731 59.95 -30.86 12.49
C ASP A 731 61.41 -31.09 12.22
N ILE A 732 62.20 -30.88 13.22
CA ILE A 732 63.66 -31.02 13.19
C ILE A 732 64.05 -32.18 14.08
N GLU A 733 64.78 -33.09 13.52
CA GLU A 733 65.33 -34.27 14.23
C GLU A 733 66.84 -34.26 14.10
N THR A 734 67.52 -34.08 15.25
CA THR A 734 68.99 -33.97 15.29
C THR A 734 69.53 -34.54 16.58
N ASN A 735 70.63 -35.36 16.54
CA ASN A 735 71.31 -35.88 17.73
C ASN A 735 70.39 -36.48 18.85
N GLY A 736 69.23 -37.00 18.44
CA GLY A 736 68.21 -37.56 19.39
C GLY A 736 67.30 -36.56 19.98
N GLU A 737 67.37 -35.29 19.61
CA GLU A 737 66.41 -34.26 19.99
C GLU A 737 65.40 -33.95 18.83
N ASN A 738 64.13 -33.83 19.16
CA ASN A 738 63.06 -33.48 18.20
C ASN A 738 62.37 -32.25 18.68
N TYR A 739 62.22 -31.26 17.80
CA TYR A 739 61.40 -30.05 18.06
C TYR A 739 60.75 -29.57 16.77
N THR A 740 59.66 -28.78 16.92
CA THR A 740 58.88 -28.23 15.81
C THR A 740 58.95 -26.71 15.81
N ILE A 741 59.20 -26.12 14.65
CA ILE A 741 59.11 -24.68 14.44
C ILE A 741 57.89 -24.42 13.54
N GLU A 742 57.00 -23.51 13.95
CA GLU A 742 55.82 -23.08 13.22
C GLU A 742 55.93 -21.59 12.87
N SER A 743 55.60 -21.21 11.66
CA SER A 743 55.64 -19.82 11.19
C SER A 743 54.48 -19.48 10.27
N LYS A 744 53.99 -18.23 10.35
CA LYS A 744 53.08 -17.69 9.33
C LYS A 744 53.78 -17.17 8.09
N LYS A 745 55.13 -17.07 8.13
CA LYS A 745 55.95 -16.72 6.98
C LYS A 745 56.43 -17.97 6.32
N ASN A 746 56.56 -17.95 5.03
CA ASN A 746 57.02 -19.06 4.21
C ASN A 746 58.55 -19.30 4.31
N ILE A 747 59.24 -18.61 5.19
CA ILE A 747 60.67 -18.80 5.51
C ILE A 747 60.76 -19.09 6.99
N ILE A 748 61.37 -20.25 7.29
CA ILE A 748 61.69 -20.67 8.66
C ILE A 748 63.21 -20.66 8.80
N THR A 749 63.71 -20.00 9.83
CA THR A 749 65.09 -19.92 10.14
C THR A 749 65.43 -20.88 11.30
N ILE A 750 66.38 -21.73 11.15
CA ILE A 750 66.86 -22.71 12.11
C ILE A 750 68.30 -22.33 12.50
N ASP A 751 68.59 -22.19 13.80
CA ASP A 751 69.96 -21.99 14.27
C ASP A 751 70.75 -23.21 13.95
N TYR A 752 71.87 -23.04 13.25
CA TYR A 752 72.77 -24.12 12.78
C TYR A 752 74.04 -24.15 13.63
N ASP A 753 74.08 -25.14 14.51
CA ASP A 753 75.31 -25.48 15.26
C ASP A 753 75.77 -26.85 14.83
N ASP A 754 76.80 -26.91 14.03
CA ASP A 754 77.57 -28.10 13.57
C ASP A 754 76.89 -29.48 13.75
N TYR A 755 75.69 -29.63 13.25
CA TYR A 755 74.90 -30.86 13.30
C TYR A 755 75.52 -31.87 12.32
N ILE A 756 75.80 -33.12 12.77
CA ILE A 756 76.37 -34.18 11.97
C ILE A 756 75.32 -34.76 11.00
N ASP A 757 74.05 -34.93 11.48
CA ASP A 757 72.90 -35.35 10.65
C ASP A 757 71.69 -34.58 11.09
N LEU A 758 71.02 -33.89 10.13
CA LEU A 758 69.81 -33.12 10.35
C LEU A 758 68.66 -33.63 9.46
N THR A 759 67.61 -34.12 10.02
CA THR A 759 66.40 -34.46 9.27
C THR A 759 65.35 -33.36 9.45
N ILE A 760 64.92 -32.81 8.31
CA ILE A 760 63.90 -31.81 8.25
C ILE A 760 62.63 -32.43 7.66
N LYS A 761 61.48 -32.38 8.37
CA LYS A 761 60.18 -32.81 7.88
C LYS A 761 59.29 -31.57 7.74
N ALA A 762 59.13 -31.08 6.51
CA ALA A 762 58.39 -29.88 6.19
C ALA A 762 56.93 -30.21 5.85
N TYR A 763 55.96 -29.44 6.37
CA TYR A 763 54.55 -29.63 6.10
C TYR A 763 53.77 -28.35 6.34
N TYR A 764 52.56 -28.32 5.83
CA TYR A 764 51.57 -27.25 6.12
C TYR A 764 50.59 -27.72 7.19
N LYS A 765 50.09 -26.78 8.00
CA LYS A 765 49.13 -27.01 9.07
C LYS A 765 48.12 -25.89 9.13
N TYR A 766 46.86 -26.18 9.47
CA TYR A 766 45.90 -25.14 9.77
C TYR A 766 46.09 -24.60 11.20
N GLU A 767 46.15 -23.26 11.35
CA GLU A 767 46.37 -22.57 12.64
C GLU A 767 45.33 -22.95 13.71
N LYS A 768 44.05 -23.05 13.31
CA LYS A 768 42.93 -23.33 14.24
C LYS A 768 42.60 -24.84 14.33
N LEU A 769 43.13 -25.67 13.47
CA LEU A 769 42.89 -27.11 13.39
C LEU A 769 44.20 -27.86 13.35
N PRO A 770 44.92 -27.94 14.50
CA PRO A 770 46.32 -28.43 14.51
C PRO A 770 46.47 -29.90 14.10
N ASP A 771 45.40 -30.70 14.19
CA ASP A 771 45.44 -32.11 13.76
C ASP A 771 45.36 -32.29 12.23
N TYR A 772 45.01 -31.22 11.49
CA TYR A 772 44.94 -31.25 10.04
C TYR A 772 46.25 -30.74 9.45
N ILE A 773 47.08 -31.67 9.02
CA ILE A 773 48.40 -31.41 8.42
C ILE A 773 48.49 -32.00 7.02
N SER A 774 49.31 -31.40 6.14
CA SER A 774 49.68 -32.00 4.85
C SER A 774 50.61 -33.20 5.06
N GLN A 775 50.88 -33.93 3.99
CA GLN A 775 51.97 -34.93 4.02
C GLN A 775 53.29 -34.24 4.33
N LYS A 776 54.13 -34.92 5.16
CA LYS A 776 55.44 -34.42 5.54
C LYS A 776 56.46 -34.68 4.40
N TYR A 777 57.08 -33.61 3.96
CA TYR A 777 58.18 -33.66 2.99
C TYR A 777 59.52 -33.81 3.74
N ASN A 778 60.21 -34.93 3.51
CA ASN A 778 61.39 -35.23 4.27
C ASN A 778 62.68 -34.83 3.48
N VAL A 779 63.52 -34.07 4.13
CA VAL A 779 64.86 -33.73 3.64
C VAL A 779 65.86 -34.15 4.70
N VAL A 780 66.86 -34.93 4.28
CA VAL A 780 68.02 -35.29 5.12
C VAL A 780 69.21 -34.47 4.66
N ILE A 781 69.81 -33.73 5.55
CA ILE A 781 71.04 -32.95 5.30
C ILE A 781 72.15 -33.64 6.05
N THR A 782 73.09 -34.22 5.34
CA THR A 782 74.30 -34.77 5.89
C THR A 782 75.43 -33.82 5.55
N ILE A 783 76.15 -33.34 6.54
CA ILE A 783 77.27 -32.39 6.37
C ILE A 783 78.56 -33.04 6.69
#